data_dbcdf319413d7aefca5b85390e22de0b
#
_entry.id   dbcdf319413d7aefca5b85390e22de0b
#
_cell.length_a   1.000
_cell.length_b   1.000
_cell.length_c   1.000
_cell.angle_alpha   90.00
_cell.angle_beta   90.00
_cell.angle_gamma   90.00
#
_symmetry.space_group_name_H-M   'P 1'
#
loop_
_entity.id
_entity.type
_entity.pdbx_description
1 polymer ?
#
loop_
_entity_poly.entity_id
_entity_poly.type
_entity_poly.pdbx_seq_one_letter_code
_entity_poly.pdbx_strand_id
1 'polypeptide(L)'
;MDPAAETPTAIDFGRFRVLLRRRELVADKRPLELGGRAFDVLMALIEAEGAVVSKDALIERVWPGRVVEENNLQAQISALRRVFGADRDLIRTIAGRGYQFTGEILTVPAQPYLPVTAALPQPVSAPSGPRTNLPEGVSELIGRDAVLAELQELSALHRLVTLAGAGGIGKTRLAIEVARHLVPRFADGVWLAELASLSDPDLVPATVGTALGLESTGGMSAERVAKALSARQVLLVLDNCEHVIDAAAQMTEALLGANQASRVITTSREPLRAAGEWIFPVPPLAVPAEAGTSVDDALQYGAVRLFIERARAAEPRFSQDERAVATIAAICRRLDGIPLAIELAAARAATVGVDEIASRLDRRFDLLTGGRRSALPRQRTLRATLDWSYDLLPEIERQVLRRVSVFAGGFMLEAAGSVATSATINASGVVDCVANLVQKSLVTADVGGFEARFRLLETTKAYALEKLTESGEYDDVARRHAEYYRTLLQQAAIETQTQRASEWLAVYSLDIDNVRTALDWAFSSDGDTATGVELTIASERLWFGLSLMDECRRRVERALSSLPPRESGGAAHAMQLYATLAVVLFNTNGPGSDASTAWTDVLDIAEQLDDNEYRLRALWGLWYNRVSNAECRAALTIAQRYYTIPPSQAGPADRLIGERMVGTSLYYLGDLNSARRHLEHMLSECTAPMRRSHIMRFQFDLPVAAHGTLARVLWLLGFPDQAKRMSKENAEEARAIDRVASVSLYWALDCECMIGLAVGDMAAAEYSAATLLDYTVKQGLRFWQALGHSYEGQISIKRGDVVAGVQCLRSGLDELRETRYVLRYPGLLGALAEGMADIGQVTQALAVIDEALAKCEATDERWTMTELLRIRGELVRLEGTSEASAAAEDHFLQGLDWARRQGALSWELRCATSLARLWHDQGRSKQAHELLTPVYDRFTEGFATSDLRTAKLLIEETSLPV
;
A
#
# COMPACT_ATOMS: atom_id res chain seq x y z
N MET A 1 -23.59 2.34 -41.50
CA MET A 1 -23.04 1.47 -40.45
C MET A 1 -21.54 1.52 -40.65
N ASP A 2 -20.85 2.47 -39.99
CA ASP A 2 -19.41 2.56 -39.99
C ASP A 2 -18.87 1.69 -38.88
N PRO A 3 -17.82 0.87 -39.12
CA PRO A 3 -17.17 0.10 -38.04
C PRO A 3 -16.41 1.04 -37.12
N ALA A 4 -16.57 0.85 -35.81
CA ALA A 4 -15.88 1.57 -34.77
C ALA A 4 -14.35 1.58 -35.02
N ALA A 5 -13.78 2.76 -35.13
CA ALA A 5 -12.34 2.95 -35.26
C ALA A 5 -11.64 2.44 -33.99
N GLU A 6 -10.86 1.38 -34.13
CA GLU A 6 -9.98 0.86 -33.08
C GLU A 6 -8.96 1.94 -32.69
N THR A 7 -8.88 2.28 -31.43
CA THR A 7 -7.93 3.28 -30.92
C THR A 7 -6.49 2.78 -31.15
N PRO A 8 -5.63 3.52 -31.84
CA PRO A 8 -4.26 3.08 -32.15
C PRO A 8 -3.45 2.87 -30.86
N THR A 9 -2.63 1.84 -30.82
CA THR A 9 -1.79 1.53 -29.66
C THR A 9 -0.48 2.33 -29.63
N ALA A 10 -0.03 2.81 -30.77
CA ALA A 10 1.15 3.66 -30.93
C ALA A 10 1.00 4.60 -32.14
N ILE A 11 1.72 5.72 -32.08
CA ILE A 11 1.80 6.71 -33.17
C ILE A 11 3.27 6.90 -33.53
N ASP A 12 3.63 6.67 -34.79
CA ASP A 12 4.97 6.85 -35.31
C ASP A 12 5.06 8.15 -36.12
N PHE A 13 6.15 8.93 -35.94
CA PHE A 13 6.50 10.07 -36.79
C PHE A 13 8.01 10.24 -36.85
N GLY A 14 8.54 10.18 -38.04
CA GLY A 14 10.00 10.18 -38.26
C GLY A 14 10.67 9.04 -37.48
N ARG A 15 11.66 9.34 -36.66
CA ARG A 15 12.33 8.37 -35.78
C ARG A 15 11.67 8.19 -34.41
N PHE A 16 10.60 8.91 -34.15
CA PHE A 16 9.89 8.92 -32.86
C PHE A 16 8.68 8.01 -32.90
N ARG A 17 8.42 7.37 -31.74
CA ARG A 17 7.24 6.56 -31.47
C ARG A 17 6.61 7.00 -30.17
N VAL A 18 5.34 7.39 -30.20
CA VAL A 18 4.53 7.66 -29.01
C VAL A 18 3.79 6.40 -28.62
N LEU A 19 4.02 5.90 -27.43
CA LEU A 19 3.32 4.79 -26.81
C LEU A 19 2.15 5.34 -26.00
N LEU A 20 0.94 5.34 -26.56
CA LEU A 20 -0.24 5.99 -25.98
C LEU A 20 -0.60 5.46 -24.59
N ARG A 21 -0.55 4.13 -24.39
CA ARG A 21 -0.88 3.50 -23.10
C ARG A 21 0.14 3.79 -22.01
N ARG A 22 1.41 3.98 -22.35
CA ARG A 22 2.51 4.26 -21.42
C ARG A 22 2.79 5.74 -21.24
N ARG A 23 2.22 6.59 -22.11
CA ARG A 23 2.50 8.03 -22.18
C ARG A 23 4.01 8.32 -22.32
N GLU A 24 4.69 7.52 -23.13
CA GLU A 24 6.12 7.59 -23.37
C GLU A 24 6.40 7.99 -24.81
N LEU A 25 7.47 8.80 -24.98
CA LEU A 25 8.05 9.10 -26.28
C LEU A 25 9.37 8.29 -26.41
N VAL A 26 9.52 7.56 -27.51
CA VAL A 26 10.70 6.73 -27.77
C VAL A 26 11.34 7.20 -29.09
N ALA A 27 12.66 7.33 -29.12
CA ALA A 27 13.41 7.54 -30.36
C ALA A 27 14.51 6.48 -30.49
N ASP A 28 14.65 5.88 -31.67
CA ASP A 28 15.67 4.85 -31.98
C ASP A 28 15.65 3.70 -30.92
N LYS A 29 14.48 3.28 -30.48
CA LYS A 29 14.21 2.27 -29.42
C LYS A 29 14.67 2.65 -28.02
N ARG A 30 14.99 3.91 -27.74
CA ARG A 30 15.33 4.41 -26.42
C ARG A 30 14.24 5.36 -25.91
N PRO A 31 13.74 5.20 -24.70
CA PRO A 31 12.78 6.14 -24.11
C PRO A 31 13.44 7.51 -23.92
N LEU A 32 12.67 8.56 -24.19
CA LEU A 32 13.08 9.95 -23.99
C LEU A 32 12.31 10.51 -22.80
N GLU A 33 12.98 11.16 -21.88
CA GLU A 33 12.34 11.83 -20.74
C GLU A 33 11.55 13.05 -21.21
N LEU A 34 10.23 12.99 -21.05
CA LEU A 34 9.30 14.06 -21.40
C LEU A 34 8.33 14.30 -20.25
N GLY A 35 8.28 15.51 -19.73
CA GLY A 35 7.34 15.88 -18.67
C GLY A 35 5.88 15.72 -19.09
N GLY A 36 5.01 15.29 -18.18
CA GLY A 36 3.61 14.96 -18.47
C GLY A 36 2.83 16.06 -19.20
N ARG A 37 3.05 17.35 -18.87
CA ARG A 37 2.41 18.48 -19.57
C ARG A 37 2.98 18.69 -20.98
N ALA A 38 4.27 18.48 -21.17
CA ALA A 38 4.86 18.50 -22.50
C ALA A 38 4.32 17.36 -23.36
N PHE A 39 4.09 16.18 -22.78
CA PHE A 39 3.43 15.08 -23.46
C PHE A 39 1.98 15.43 -23.85
N ASP A 40 1.20 16.08 -22.96
CA ASP A 40 -0.17 16.52 -23.27
C ASP A 40 -0.20 17.55 -24.40
N VAL A 41 0.76 18.48 -24.42
CA VAL A 41 0.93 19.45 -25.52
C VAL A 41 1.27 18.74 -26.83
N LEU A 42 2.17 17.75 -26.80
CA LEU A 42 2.52 16.94 -27.98
C LEU A 42 1.31 16.20 -28.51
N MET A 43 0.53 15.56 -27.64
CA MET A 43 -0.68 14.85 -28.05
C MET A 43 -1.73 15.79 -28.66
N ALA A 44 -1.96 16.96 -28.06
CA ALA A 44 -2.88 17.95 -28.59
C ALA A 44 -2.47 18.45 -29.98
N LEU A 45 -1.16 18.55 -30.25
CA LEU A 45 -0.62 18.93 -31.55
C LEU A 45 -0.69 17.80 -32.58
N ILE A 46 -0.45 16.55 -32.19
CA ILE A 46 -0.54 15.36 -33.04
C ILE A 46 -2.00 15.14 -33.47
N GLU A 47 -2.94 15.22 -32.52
CA GLU A 47 -4.36 15.03 -32.80
C GLU A 47 -4.98 16.14 -33.66
N ALA A 48 -4.30 17.27 -33.79
CA ALA A 48 -4.68 18.33 -34.74
C ALA A 48 -4.28 18.03 -36.19
N GLU A 49 -3.67 16.86 -36.48
CA GLU A 49 -3.34 16.36 -37.80
C GLU A 49 -2.70 17.42 -38.74
N GLY A 50 -1.78 18.20 -38.23
CA GLY A 50 -1.08 19.23 -38.96
C GLY A 50 -1.83 20.58 -39.07
N ALA A 51 -2.99 20.75 -38.45
CA ALA A 51 -3.64 22.03 -38.31
C ALA A 51 -2.94 22.92 -37.29
N VAL A 52 -3.09 24.25 -37.44
CA VAL A 52 -2.54 25.24 -36.49
C VAL A 52 -3.46 25.28 -35.25
N VAL A 53 -2.92 24.96 -34.09
CA VAL A 53 -3.64 25.06 -32.80
C VAL A 53 -3.28 26.40 -32.14
N SER A 54 -4.31 27.17 -31.78
CA SER A 54 -4.09 28.47 -31.10
C SER A 54 -3.52 28.26 -29.68
N LYS A 55 -2.88 29.29 -29.14
CA LYS A 55 -2.30 29.24 -27.79
C LYS A 55 -3.37 28.99 -26.74
N ASP A 56 -4.51 29.70 -26.86
CA ASP A 56 -5.64 29.58 -25.93
C ASP A 56 -6.24 28.17 -25.97
N ALA A 57 -6.39 27.58 -27.17
CA ALA A 57 -6.90 26.22 -27.31
C ALA A 57 -5.96 25.17 -26.71
N LEU A 58 -4.63 25.36 -26.81
CA LEU A 58 -3.66 24.50 -26.14
C LEU A 58 -3.70 24.64 -24.63
N ILE A 59 -3.82 25.88 -24.12
CA ILE A 59 -3.92 26.15 -22.68
C ILE A 59 -5.20 25.53 -22.12
N GLU A 60 -6.34 25.76 -22.75
CA GLU A 60 -7.63 25.20 -22.31
C GLU A 60 -7.64 23.67 -22.32
N ARG A 61 -7.00 23.06 -23.31
CA ARG A 61 -6.96 21.59 -23.44
C ARG A 61 -6.00 20.92 -22.48
N VAL A 62 -4.82 21.53 -22.24
CA VAL A 62 -3.75 20.95 -21.41
C VAL A 62 -3.93 21.32 -19.93
N TRP A 63 -4.56 22.45 -19.64
CA TRP A 63 -4.84 22.93 -18.27
C TRP A 63 -6.32 23.32 -18.10
N PRO A 64 -7.27 22.40 -18.27
CA PRO A 64 -8.70 22.72 -18.20
C PRO A 64 -9.08 23.33 -16.84
N GLY A 65 -9.74 24.51 -16.90
CA GLY A 65 -10.22 25.22 -15.70
C GLY A 65 -9.15 25.93 -14.86
N ARG A 66 -7.90 26.02 -15.33
CA ARG A 66 -6.83 26.76 -14.65
C ARG A 66 -6.46 28.04 -15.44
N VAL A 67 -6.23 29.14 -14.75
CA VAL A 67 -5.66 30.36 -15.34
C VAL A 67 -4.14 30.16 -15.42
N VAL A 68 -3.61 29.93 -16.61
CA VAL A 68 -2.20 29.67 -16.87
C VAL A 68 -1.63 30.76 -17.77
N GLU A 69 -0.48 31.33 -17.40
CA GLU A 69 0.20 32.32 -18.24
C GLU A 69 0.79 31.68 -19.49
N GLU A 70 0.84 32.43 -20.58
CA GLU A 70 1.38 32.01 -21.87
C GLU A 70 2.83 31.48 -21.78
N ASN A 71 3.61 31.96 -20.82
CA ASN A 71 4.99 31.55 -20.56
C ASN A 71 5.08 30.06 -20.19
N ASN A 72 4.08 29.48 -19.53
CA ASN A 72 4.05 28.05 -19.20
C ASN A 72 3.91 27.18 -20.44
N LEU A 73 3.04 27.57 -21.39
CA LEU A 73 2.92 26.86 -22.67
C LEU A 73 4.24 26.94 -23.47
N GLN A 74 4.90 28.13 -23.49
CA GLN A 74 6.18 28.31 -24.17
C GLN A 74 7.28 27.44 -23.55
N ALA A 75 7.29 27.26 -22.24
CA ALA A 75 8.21 26.36 -21.55
C ALA A 75 8.03 24.91 -22.00
N GLN A 76 6.78 24.42 -22.13
CA GLN A 76 6.52 23.05 -22.60
C GLN A 76 6.89 22.86 -24.07
N ILE A 77 6.61 23.82 -24.94
CA ILE A 77 7.05 23.80 -26.34
C ILE A 77 8.59 23.79 -26.43
N SER A 78 9.27 24.55 -25.58
CA SER A 78 10.73 24.57 -25.52
C SER A 78 11.30 23.23 -25.05
N ALA A 79 10.65 22.58 -24.08
CA ALA A 79 11.01 21.22 -23.62
C ALA A 79 10.85 20.19 -24.75
N LEU A 80 9.74 20.19 -25.48
CA LEU A 80 9.53 19.33 -26.66
C LEU A 80 10.60 19.52 -27.73
N ARG A 81 10.91 20.76 -28.10
CA ARG A 81 11.95 21.07 -29.07
C ARG A 81 13.34 20.64 -28.63
N ARG A 82 13.61 20.66 -27.32
CA ARG A 82 14.88 20.16 -26.76
C ARG A 82 14.95 18.65 -26.87
N VAL A 83 13.87 17.94 -26.59
CA VAL A 83 13.79 16.48 -26.68
C VAL A 83 13.91 16.02 -28.15
N PHE A 84 13.31 16.74 -29.09
CA PHE A 84 13.45 16.43 -30.53
C PHE A 84 14.84 16.71 -31.09
N GLY A 85 15.63 17.58 -30.48
CA GLY A 85 17.00 17.85 -30.83
C GLY A 85 17.14 18.40 -32.27
N ALA A 86 17.73 17.59 -33.19
CA ALA A 86 17.87 17.99 -34.60
C ALA A 86 16.53 18.16 -35.32
N ASP A 87 15.48 17.44 -34.87
CA ASP A 87 14.14 17.43 -35.45
C ASP A 87 13.19 18.46 -34.79
N ARG A 88 13.72 19.49 -34.10
CA ARG A 88 12.96 20.52 -33.38
C ARG A 88 11.92 21.25 -34.26
N ASP A 89 12.09 21.26 -35.57
CA ASP A 89 11.21 21.89 -36.56
C ASP A 89 9.89 21.11 -36.79
N LEU A 90 9.75 19.92 -36.17
CA LEU A 90 8.51 19.17 -36.08
C LEU A 90 7.39 19.98 -35.38
N ILE A 91 7.76 20.93 -34.51
CA ILE A 91 6.83 21.91 -33.95
C ILE A 91 7.16 23.31 -34.47
N ARG A 92 6.35 23.83 -35.36
CA ARG A 92 6.45 25.18 -35.92
C ARG A 92 5.64 26.20 -35.12
N THR A 93 6.21 27.38 -34.89
CA THR A 93 5.47 28.54 -34.39
C THR A 93 4.92 29.32 -35.56
N ILE A 94 3.61 29.52 -35.60
CA ILE A 94 2.92 30.35 -36.58
C ILE A 94 2.61 31.68 -35.90
N ALA A 95 3.33 32.72 -36.30
CA ALA A 95 3.24 34.03 -35.69
C ALA A 95 1.79 34.53 -35.62
N GLY A 96 1.34 34.93 -34.41
CA GLY A 96 -0.01 35.45 -34.16
C GLY A 96 -1.13 34.39 -34.21
N ARG A 97 -0.83 33.12 -34.52
CA ARG A 97 -1.85 32.07 -34.66
C ARG A 97 -1.69 30.88 -33.70
N GLY A 98 -0.46 30.51 -33.29
CA GLY A 98 -0.22 29.40 -32.40
C GLY A 98 0.91 28.43 -32.84
N TYR A 99 0.72 27.15 -32.68
CA TYR A 99 1.70 26.10 -32.99
C TYR A 99 1.12 25.05 -33.91
N GLN A 100 1.99 24.46 -34.75
CA GLN A 100 1.64 23.46 -35.75
C GLN A 100 2.62 22.27 -35.65
N PHE A 101 2.11 21.05 -35.68
CA PHE A 101 2.92 19.84 -35.83
C PHE A 101 3.09 19.53 -37.33
N THR A 102 4.32 19.30 -37.75
CA THR A 102 4.65 19.10 -39.17
C THR A 102 5.15 17.70 -39.50
N GLY A 103 5.18 16.77 -38.51
CA GLY A 103 5.57 15.39 -38.72
C GLY A 103 4.48 14.61 -39.45
N GLU A 104 4.88 13.73 -40.37
CA GLU A 104 3.97 12.76 -40.99
C GLU A 104 3.62 11.67 -39.99
N ILE A 105 2.32 11.50 -39.71
CA ILE A 105 1.80 10.63 -38.64
C ILE A 105 1.42 9.29 -39.27
N LEU A 106 2.00 8.21 -38.77
CA LEU A 106 1.65 6.83 -39.13
C LEU A 106 1.02 6.16 -37.90
N THR A 107 -0.28 5.88 -37.97
CA THR A 107 -0.97 5.11 -36.91
C THR A 107 -0.75 3.63 -37.15
N VAL A 108 -0.26 2.90 -36.16
CA VAL A 108 -0.05 1.45 -36.20
C VAL A 108 -1.27 0.76 -35.58
N PRO A 109 -2.10 0.05 -36.39
CA PRO A 109 -3.22 -0.72 -35.84
C PRO A 109 -2.71 -1.91 -35.03
N ALA A 110 -3.52 -2.34 -34.05
CA ALA A 110 -3.24 -3.52 -33.26
C ALA A 110 -3.22 -4.77 -34.14
N GLN A 111 -2.07 -5.41 -34.33
CA GLN A 111 -2.01 -6.72 -34.98
C GLN A 111 -2.61 -7.80 -34.06
N PRO A 112 -3.47 -8.69 -34.56
CA PRO A 112 -3.92 -9.85 -33.79
C PRO A 112 -2.72 -10.76 -33.50
N TYR A 113 -2.52 -11.03 -32.23
CA TYR A 113 -1.47 -11.93 -31.72
C TYR A 113 -1.80 -13.37 -32.15
N LEU A 114 -1.07 -13.93 -33.09
CA LEU A 114 -1.07 -15.38 -33.33
C LEU A 114 -0.25 -16.04 -32.21
N PRO A 115 -0.77 -17.12 -31.57
CA PRO A 115 -0.04 -17.79 -30.50
C PRO A 115 1.17 -18.50 -31.07
N VAL A 116 2.34 -17.97 -30.80
CA VAL A 116 3.59 -18.73 -30.87
C VAL A 116 3.57 -19.69 -29.70
N THR A 117 3.69 -20.98 -29.94
CA THR A 117 3.91 -22.03 -28.94
C THR A 117 4.99 -21.59 -27.96
N ALA A 118 4.58 -21.15 -26.82
CA ALA A 118 5.48 -20.69 -25.78
C ALA A 118 6.17 -21.88 -25.12
N ALA A 119 7.48 -21.92 -25.23
CA ALA A 119 8.30 -22.47 -24.15
C ALA A 119 7.90 -21.77 -22.84
N LEU A 120 7.79 -22.51 -21.74
CA LEU A 120 7.45 -22.04 -20.40
C LEU A 120 8.17 -20.71 -20.12
N PRO A 121 7.45 -19.65 -19.72
CA PRO A 121 8.12 -18.44 -19.31
C PRO A 121 8.94 -18.74 -18.06
N GLN A 122 10.23 -18.57 -18.19
CA GLN A 122 11.09 -18.44 -17.02
C GLN A 122 10.55 -17.28 -16.18
N PRO A 123 10.63 -17.34 -14.84
CA PRO A 123 10.13 -16.27 -13.97
C PRO A 123 10.72 -14.94 -14.44
N VAL A 124 9.84 -14.00 -14.74
CA VAL A 124 10.23 -12.64 -15.13
C VAL A 124 11.08 -12.11 -13.98
N SER A 125 12.38 -12.01 -14.22
CA SER A 125 13.30 -11.36 -13.29
C SER A 125 12.74 -9.98 -12.98
N ALA A 126 12.53 -9.71 -11.69
CA ALA A 126 12.18 -8.38 -11.19
C ALA A 126 13.12 -7.33 -11.80
N PRO A 127 12.69 -6.07 -11.98
CA PRO A 127 13.51 -5.02 -12.58
C PRO A 127 14.87 -4.99 -11.91
N SER A 128 15.92 -5.13 -12.70
CA SER A 128 17.33 -5.26 -12.29
C SER A 128 17.94 -3.90 -11.90
N GLY A 129 17.30 -3.21 -10.94
CA GLY A 129 17.88 -2.07 -10.24
C GLY A 129 18.03 -2.40 -8.75
N PRO A 130 19.03 -1.85 -8.05
CA PRO A 130 19.14 -2.04 -6.61
C PRO A 130 17.88 -1.51 -5.90
N ARG A 131 17.23 -2.35 -5.11
CA ARG A 131 16.01 -1.97 -4.38
C ARG A 131 16.40 -1.07 -3.20
N THR A 132 15.99 0.20 -3.23
CA THR A 132 16.25 1.15 -2.14
C THR A 132 15.26 2.31 -2.15
N ASN A 133 14.99 2.87 -0.95
CA ASN A 133 14.28 4.14 -0.76
C ASN A 133 15.21 5.26 -0.29
N LEU A 134 16.53 5.07 -0.37
CA LEU A 134 17.48 6.10 0.03
C LEU A 134 17.32 7.34 -0.86
N PRO A 135 17.31 8.56 -0.27
CA PRO A 135 17.24 9.80 -1.03
C PRO A 135 18.45 9.94 -1.95
N GLU A 136 18.24 10.55 -3.12
CA GLU A 136 19.35 10.85 -4.03
C GLU A 136 20.35 11.83 -3.40
N GLY A 137 21.65 11.63 -3.65
CA GLY A 137 22.71 12.46 -3.08
C GLY A 137 22.75 13.84 -3.72
N VAL A 138 22.31 14.86 -3.01
CA VAL A 138 22.28 16.26 -3.49
C VAL A 138 23.64 16.96 -3.35
N SER A 139 24.55 16.49 -2.50
CA SER A 139 25.87 17.11 -2.28
C SER A 139 26.89 16.13 -1.70
N GLU A 140 28.16 16.29 -2.09
CA GLU A 140 29.30 15.49 -1.63
C GLU A 140 29.50 15.56 -0.11
N LEU A 141 29.92 14.44 0.52
CA LEU A 141 30.23 14.37 1.94
C LEU A 141 31.66 14.83 2.20
N ILE A 142 31.85 16.04 2.69
CA ILE A 142 33.14 16.69 2.82
C ILE A 142 33.91 16.23 4.06
N GLY A 143 35.17 15.79 3.89
CA GLY A 143 36.12 15.51 4.98
C GLY A 143 35.73 14.32 5.84
N ARG A 144 35.02 13.33 5.28
CA ARG A 144 34.55 12.11 5.97
C ARG A 144 35.02 10.81 5.34
N ASP A 145 35.96 10.85 4.37
CA ASP A 145 36.37 9.68 3.59
C ASP A 145 36.89 8.53 4.48
N ALA A 146 37.75 8.86 5.44
CA ALA A 146 38.30 7.85 6.38
C ALA A 146 37.19 7.25 7.29
N VAL A 147 36.29 8.11 7.79
CA VAL A 147 35.17 7.68 8.65
C VAL A 147 34.20 6.81 7.86
N LEU A 148 33.98 7.13 6.58
CA LEU A 148 33.12 6.35 5.69
C LEU A 148 33.71 4.95 5.44
N ALA A 149 35.03 4.86 5.16
CA ALA A 149 35.71 3.58 4.98
C ALA A 149 35.66 2.71 6.25
N GLU A 150 35.93 3.29 7.41
CA GLU A 150 35.84 2.60 8.70
C GLU A 150 34.42 2.07 8.98
N LEU A 151 33.40 2.87 8.71
CA LEU A 151 32.02 2.44 8.92
C LEU A 151 31.57 1.36 7.93
N GLN A 152 32.08 1.35 6.70
CA GLN A 152 31.83 0.26 5.75
C GLN A 152 32.44 -1.06 6.25
N GLU A 153 33.64 -1.03 6.81
CA GLU A 153 34.27 -2.21 7.43
C GLU A 153 33.51 -2.68 8.67
N LEU A 154 33.15 -1.77 9.56
CA LEU A 154 32.37 -2.10 10.78
C LEU A 154 31.00 -2.67 10.42
N SER A 155 30.31 -2.13 9.42
CA SER A 155 29.01 -2.64 8.94
C SER A 155 29.12 -4.01 8.26
N ALA A 156 30.32 -4.41 7.80
CA ALA A 156 30.57 -5.75 7.30
C ALA A 156 30.84 -6.75 8.46
N LEU A 157 31.47 -6.31 9.53
CA LEU A 157 31.85 -7.14 10.70
C LEU A 157 30.68 -7.29 11.69
N HIS A 158 29.98 -6.21 11.99
CA HIS A 158 28.92 -6.16 12.98
C HIS A 158 27.52 -6.10 12.34
N ARG A 159 26.58 -6.76 12.98
CA ARG A 159 25.19 -6.80 12.46
C ARG A 159 24.36 -5.60 12.88
N LEU A 160 24.75 -4.91 13.93
CA LEU A 160 24.16 -3.67 14.43
C LEU A 160 25.26 -2.65 14.67
N VAL A 161 25.19 -1.52 13.99
CA VAL A 161 26.09 -0.38 14.18
C VAL A 161 25.27 0.86 14.50
N THR A 162 25.51 1.45 15.67
CA THR A 162 24.84 2.68 16.11
C THR A 162 25.79 3.88 15.97
N LEU A 163 25.42 4.81 15.09
CA LEU A 163 26.11 6.09 14.96
C LEU A 163 25.64 7.02 16.08
N ALA A 164 26.45 7.17 17.13
CA ALA A 164 26.13 7.98 18.29
C ALA A 164 26.81 9.36 18.22
N GLY A 165 26.10 10.42 18.65
CA GLY A 165 26.72 11.74 18.73
C GLY A 165 25.74 12.90 18.85
N ALA A 166 26.25 14.11 19.05
CA ALA A 166 25.43 15.32 19.22
C ALA A 166 24.57 15.63 17.99
N GLY A 167 23.49 16.40 18.18
CA GLY A 167 22.70 16.97 17.09
C GLY A 167 23.59 17.81 16.16
N GLY A 168 23.32 17.77 14.85
CA GLY A 168 24.08 18.53 13.88
C GLY A 168 25.48 18.03 13.53
N ILE A 169 25.94 16.88 14.09
CA ILE A 169 27.25 16.28 13.81
C ILE A 169 27.32 15.55 12.47
N GLY A 170 26.14 15.31 11.84
CA GLY A 170 26.06 14.67 10.53
C GLY A 170 25.82 13.17 10.56
N LYS A 171 25.24 12.59 11.64
CA LYS A 171 24.93 11.16 11.80
C LYS A 171 24.09 10.60 10.64
N THR A 172 22.92 11.21 10.41
CA THR A 172 21.97 10.82 9.35
C THR A 172 22.62 10.81 7.98
N ARG A 173 23.34 11.88 7.64
CA ARG A 173 24.01 12.02 6.34
C ARG A 173 25.07 10.96 6.14
N LEU A 174 25.86 10.68 7.20
CA LEU A 174 26.89 9.64 7.17
C LEU A 174 26.27 8.23 7.07
N ALA A 175 25.19 7.94 7.80
CA ALA A 175 24.46 6.67 7.72
C ALA A 175 23.91 6.41 6.33
N ILE A 176 23.27 7.42 5.69
CA ILE A 176 22.76 7.32 4.33
C ILE A 176 23.89 7.07 3.32
N GLU A 177 25.04 7.74 3.45
CA GLU A 177 26.16 7.56 2.52
C GLU A 177 26.81 6.19 2.67
N VAL A 178 27.01 5.69 3.90
CA VAL A 178 27.45 4.30 4.16
C VAL A 178 26.45 3.31 3.55
N ALA A 179 25.17 3.51 3.80
CA ALA A 179 24.10 2.65 3.29
C ALA A 179 24.08 2.62 1.74
N ARG A 180 24.29 3.75 1.07
CA ARG A 180 24.37 3.86 -0.39
C ARG A 180 25.54 3.04 -0.95
N HIS A 181 26.71 3.10 -0.34
CA HIS A 181 27.85 2.29 -0.75
C HIS A 181 27.64 0.78 -0.53
N LEU A 182 26.79 0.41 0.42
CA LEU A 182 26.48 -0.99 0.72
C LEU A 182 25.34 -1.58 -0.13
N VAL A 183 24.60 -0.79 -0.92
CA VAL A 183 23.51 -1.27 -1.77
C VAL A 183 23.87 -2.52 -2.58
N PRO A 184 25.05 -2.62 -3.25
CA PRO A 184 25.39 -3.79 -4.05
C PRO A 184 25.60 -5.09 -3.23
N ARG A 185 25.71 -5.00 -1.91
CA ARG A 185 25.96 -6.15 -1.01
C ARG A 185 24.68 -6.79 -0.47
N PHE A 186 23.53 -6.13 -0.64
CA PHE A 186 22.24 -6.61 -0.11
C PHE A 186 21.27 -6.91 -1.26
N ALA A 187 21.05 -8.21 -1.50
CA ALA A 187 20.23 -8.69 -2.62
C ALA A 187 18.77 -8.22 -2.55
N ASP A 188 18.20 -8.08 -1.34
CA ASP A 188 16.84 -7.64 -1.10
C ASP A 188 16.75 -6.14 -0.75
N GLY A 189 17.86 -5.42 -0.87
CA GLY A 189 17.90 -3.96 -0.85
C GLY A 189 18.35 -3.33 0.46
N VAL A 190 18.39 -1.98 0.42
CA VAL A 190 18.79 -1.11 1.52
C VAL A 190 17.66 -0.11 1.77
N TRP A 191 17.20 -0.03 3.02
CA TRP A 191 15.97 0.67 3.37
C TRP A 191 16.17 1.63 4.52
N LEU A 192 15.68 2.86 4.37
CA LEU A 192 15.70 3.92 5.39
C LEU A 192 14.32 4.05 6.03
N ALA A 193 14.27 4.02 7.36
CA ALA A 193 13.11 4.36 8.17
C ALA A 193 13.45 5.58 9.04
N GLU A 194 12.82 6.72 8.72
CA GLU A 194 12.96 7.97 9.49
C GLU A 194 11.98 7.95 10.67
N LEU A 195 12.50 7.99 11.89
CA LEU A 195 11.69 7.91 13.13
C LEU A 195 11.44 9.28 13.76
N ALA A 196 12.05 10.34 13.25
CA ALA A 196 12.05 11.70 13.83
C ALA A 196 10.66 12.27 14.13
N SER A 197 9.67 11.93 13.30
CA SER A 197 8.28 12.43 13.38
C SER A 197 7.36 11.63 14.30
N LEU A 198 7.82 10.46 14.80
CA LEU A 198 6.99 9.58 15.62
C LEU A 198 6.87 10.11 17.05
N SER A 199 5.66 10.36 17.50
CA SER A 199 5.37 10.67 18.91
C SER A 199 5.03 9.41 19.73
N ASP A 200 4.59 8.33 19.06
CA ASP A 200 4.17 7.08 19.67
C ASP A 200 5.17 5.95 19.34
N PRO A 201 5.90 5.38 20.33
CA PRO A 201 6.86 4.31 20.13
C PRO A 201 6.26 3.04 19.49
N ASP A 202 4.96 2.77 19.71
CA ASP A 202 4.28 1.60 19.13
C ASP A 202 4.16 1.67 17.60
N LEU A 203 4.40 2.83 17.00
CA LEU A 203 4.40 3.01 15.55
C LEU A 203 5.73 2.64 14.87
N VAL A 204 6.80 2.40 15.61
CA VAL A 204 8.12 2.04 15.06
C VAL A 204 8.04 0.81 14.12
N PRO A 205 7.41 -0.32 14.50
CA PRO A 205 7.30 -1.46 13.59
C PRO A 205 6.52 -1.16 12.32
N ALA A 206 5.46 -0.35 12.42
CA ALA A 206 4.65 0.05 11.27
C ALA A 206 5.44 0.94 10.31
N THR A 207 6.21 1.90 10.82
CA THR A 207 7.07 2.77 10.03
C THR A 207 8.16 1.98 9.31
N VAL A 208 8.80 1.04 10.00
CA VAL A 208 9.79 0.11 9.39
C VAL A 208 9.13 -0.76 8.32
N GLY A 209 7.95 -1.31 8.60
CA GLY A 209 7.18 -2.08 7.63
C GLY A 209 6.87 -1.29 6.36
N THR A 210 6.41 -0.06 6.51
CA THR A 210 6.11 0.84 5.38
C THR A 210 7.37 1.16 4.56
N ALA A 211 8.49 1.46 5.23
CA ALA A 211 9.76 1.71 4.55
C ALA A 211 10.24 0.50 3.73
N LEU A 212 10.01 -0.71 4.21
CA LEU A 212 10.33 -1.98 3.55
C LEU A 212 9.31 -2.40 2.46
N GLY A 213 8.25 -1.62 2.27
CA GLY A 213 7.15 -1.97 1.37
C GLY A 213 6.34 -3.18 1.86
N LEU A 214 6.31 -3.42 3.18
CA LEU A 214 5.47 -4.44 3.81
C LEU A 214 4.11 -3.81 4.11
N GLU A 215 3.11 -4.20 3.36
CA GLU A 215 1.72 -3.80 3.62
C GLU A 215 1.12 -4.78 4.64
N SER A 216 0.50 -4.28 5.72
CA SER A 216 -0.15 -5.11 6.74
C SER A 216 -1.55 -4.60 7.05
N THR A 217 -2.53 -5.47 6.92
CA THR A 217 -3.92 -5.20 7.30
C THR A 217 -4.25 -5.60 8.74
N GLY A 218 -3.31 -6.19 9.46
CA GLY A 218 -3.53 -6.62 10.84
C GLY A 218 -2.29 -6.40 11.71
N GLY A 219 -2.16 -5.24 12.34
CA GLY A 219 -1.15 -4.85 13.32
C GLY A 219 0.31 -5.17 12.95
N MET A 220 1.15 -4.18 12.84
CA MET A 220 2.58 -4.35 12.56
C MET A 220 3.34 -4.44 13.87
N SER A 221 3.63 -5.66 14.36
CA SER A 221 4.57 -5.85 15.49
C SER A 221 6.00 -6.07 14.99
N ALA A 222 6.98 -5.88 15.88
CA ALA A 222 8.39 -6.11 15.58
C ALA A 222 8.65 -7.56 15.11
N GLU A 223 7.98 -8.56 15.73
CA GLU A 223 8.09 -9.97 15.37
C GLU A 223 7.54 -10.27 13.98
N ARG A 224 6.45 -9.57 13.59
CA ARG A 224 5.87 -9.72 12.25
C ARG A 224 6.79 -9.17 11.16
N VAL A 225 7.35 -7.97 11.36
CA VAL A 225 8.36 -7.42 10.46
C VAL A 225 9.55 -8.37 10.34
N ALA A 226 10.05 -8.86 11.48
CA ALA A 226 11.16 -9.79 11.55
C ALA A 226 10.88 -11.11 10.81
N LYS A 227 9.67 -11.68 10.97
CA LYS A 227 9.23 -12.89 10.27
C LYS A 227 9.13 -12.66 8.75
N ALA A 228 8.59 -11.54 8.31
CA ALA A 228 8.50 -11.19 6.88
C ALA A 228 9.87 -11.02 6.21
N LEU A 229 10.90 -10.72 6.99
CA LEU A 229 12.27 -10.55 6.52
C LEU A 229 13.17 -11.78 6.80
N SER A 230 12.65 -12.86 7.36
CA SER A 230 13.46 -14.02 7.81
C SER A 230 14.29 -14.67 6.70
N ALA A 231 13.82 -14.62 5.45
CA ALA A 231 14.52 -15.17 4.28
C ALA A 231 15.18 -14.10 3.39
N ARG A 232 15.18 -12.81 3.78
CA ARG A 232 15.68 -11.70 2.97
C ARG A 232 17.01 -11.16 3.47
N GLN A 233 17.89 -10.75 2.55
CA GLN A 233 19.15 -10.10 2.86
C GLN A 233 19.02 -8.59 2.72
N VAL A 234 18.65 -7.90 3.81
CA VAL A 234 18.41 -6.45 3.83
C VAL A 234 19.36 -5.70 4.74
N LEU A 235 19.65 -4.44 4.39
CA LEU A 235 20.21 -3.45 5.31
C LEU A 235 19.09 -2.46 5.68
N LEU A 236 18.81 -2.34 6.97
CA LEU A 236 17.87 -1.37 7.51
C LEU A 236 18.62 -0.22 8.18
N VAL A 237 18.29 1.01 7.79
CA VAL A 237 18.77 2.22 8.47
C VAL A 237 17.62 2.79 9.28
N LEU A 238 17.79 2.87 10.61
CA LEU A 238 16.84 3.54 11.52
C LEU A 238 17.42 4.90 11.91
N ASP A 239 16.79 5.97 11.45
CA ASP A 239 17.29 7.32 11.69
C ASP A 239 16.54 8.02 12.82
N ASN A 240 17.28 8.71 13.68
CA ASN A 240 16.78 9.53 14.78
C ASN A 240 16.03 8.74 15.87
N CYS A 241 16.68 7.70 16.42
CA CYS A 241 16.08 6.77 17.40
C CYS A 241 15.92 7.34 18.81
N GLU A 242 16.49 8.50 19.15
CA GLU A 242 16.64 9.00 20.52
C GLU A 242 15.36 9.19 21.33
N HIS A 243 14.23 9.44 20.70
CA HIS A 243 12.94 9.67 21.36
C HIS A 243 12.02 8.43 21.41
N VAL A 244 12.39 7.36 20.66
CA VAL A 244 11.71 6.05 20.63
C VAL A 244 12.70 4.90 20.84
N ILE A 245 13.69 5.11 21.70
CA ILE A 245 14.90 4.26 21.79
C ILE A 245 14.58 2.81 22.15
N ASP A 246 13.67 2.57 23.09
CA ASP A 246 13.28 1.23 23.52
C ASP A 246 12.57 0.45 22.42
N ALA A 247 11.68 1.11 21.67
CA ALA A 247 10.96 0.50 20.55
C ALA A 247 11.91 0.23 19.36
N ALA A 248 12.86 1.14 19.10
CA ALA A 248 13.90 0.93 18.08
C ALA A 248 14.83 -0.23 18.44
N ALA A 249 15.18 -0.38 19.72
CA ALA A 249 15.96 -1.51 20.23
C ALA A 249 15.19 -2.82 20.05
N GLN A 250 13.93 -2.89 20.48
CA GLN A 250 13.07 -4.09 20.32
C GLN A 250 12.90 -4.48 18.84
N MET A 251 12.64 -3.51 17.95
CA MET A 251 12.55 -3.75 16.51
C MET A 251 13.85 -4.34 15.95
N THR A 252 14.99 -3.78 16.36
CA THR A 252 16.31 -4.23 15.92
C THR A 252 16.61 -5.65 16.41
N GLU A 253 16.35 -5.95 17.68
CA GLU A 253 16.57 -7.27 18.27
C GLU A 253 15.68 -8.34 17.63
N ALA A 254 14.40 -8.04 17.39
CA ALA A 254 13.48 -8.94 16.71
C ALA A 254 13.98 -9.27 15.29
N LEU A 255 14.39 -8.27 14.51
CA LEU A 255 14.90 -8.48 13.16
C LEU A 255 16.20 -9.31 13.16
N LEU A 256 17.17 -8.95 13.99
CA LEU A 256 18.44 -9.65 14.06
C LEU A 256 18.33 -11.05 14.66
N GLY A 257 17.35 -11.29 15.52
CA GLY A 257 17.03 -12.61 16.07
C GLY A 257 16.44 -13.56 15.02
N ALA A 258 15.59 -13.05 14.13
CA ALA A 258 14.92 -13.85 13.12
C ALA A 258 15.76 -14.10 11.85
N ASN A 259 16.75 -13.27 11.56
CA ASN A 259 17.50 -13.34 10.30
C ASN A 259 19.00 -13.04 10.50
N GLN A 260 19.84 -14.00 10.17
CA GLN A 260 21.31 -13.87 10.27
C GLN A 260 21.95 -13.05 9.12
N ALA A 261 21.28 -12.94 7.97
CA ALA A 261 21.79 -12.26 6.78
C ALA A 261 21.52 -10.75 6.79
N SER A 262 20.57 -10.27 7.59
CA SER A 262 20.23 -8.84 7.70
C SER A 262 21.15 -8.08 8.64
N ARG A 263 21.28 -6.77 8.38
CA ARG A 263 22.06 -5.83 9.17
C ARG A 263 21.26 -4.56 9.45
N VAL A 264 21.64 -3.87 10.54
CA VAL A 264 20.98 -2.61 10.94
C VAL A 264 22.03 -1.55 11.21
N ILE A 265 21.82 -0.36 10.68
CA ILE A 265 22.54 0.86 11.05
C ILE A 265 21.52 1.78 11.74
N THR A 266 21.89 2.32 12.89
CA THR A 266 21.01 3.25 13.61
C THR A 266 21.72 4.58 13.85
N THR A 267 20.96 5.65 13.92
CA THR A 267 21.45 6.96 14.36
C THR A 267 20.72 7.39 15.63
N SER A 268 21.48 7.83 16.62
CA SER A 268 20.93 8.28 17.89
C SER A 268 21.86 9.26 18.61
N ARG A 269 21.38 9.98 19.62
CA ARG A 269 22.22 10.78 20.52
C ARG A 269 22.86 9.91 21.61
N GLU A 270 22.25 8.80 21.92
CA GLU A 270 22.72 7.82 22.92
C GLU A 270 22.61 6.38 22.36
N PRO A 271 23.35 5.40 22.94
CA PRO A 271 23.26 4.00 22.52
C PRO A 271 21.85 3.42 22.67
N LEU A 272 21.43 2.53 21.76
CA LEU A 272 20.17 1.79 21.87
C LEU A 272 20.17 0.78 23.02
N ARG A 273 21.34 0.31 23.43
CA ARG A 273 21.56 -0.78 24.42
C ARG A 273 20.97 -2.13 24.00
N ALA A 274 20.88 -2.35 22.69
CA ALA A 274 20.42 -3.59 22.09
C ALA A 274 21.53 -4.66 22.05
N ALA A 275 21.14 -5.93 22.07
CA ALA A 275 22.07 -7.04 22.05
C ALA A 275 22.95 -7.06 20.79
N GLY A 276 24.27 -7.10 20.94
CA GLY A 276 25.24 -7.10 19.84
C GLY A 276 25.47 -5.74 19.19
N GLU A 277 25.04 -4.66 19.83
CA GLU A 277 25.26 -3.29 19.37
C GLU A 277 26.76 -2.92 19.35
N TRP A 278 27.22 -2.41 18.22
CA TRP A 278 28.50 -1.73 18.08
C TRP A 278 28.30 -0.22 18.03
N ILE A 279 28.81 0.50 19.03
CA ILE A 279 28.64 1.95 19.12
C ILE A 279 29.78 2.63 18.38
N PHE A 280 29.46 3.45 17.39
CA PHE A 280 30.40 4.32 16.67
C PHE A 280 30.16 5.77 17.05
N PRO A 281 31.07 6.39 17.87
CA PRO A 281 30.98 7.81 18.20
C PRO A 281 31.36 8.63 16.98
N VAL A 282 30.38 9.34 16.35
CA VAL A 282 30.67 10.17 15.18
C VAL A 282 31.54 11.38 15.59
N PRO A 283 32.80 11.46 15.10
CA PRO A 283 33.66 12.57 15.43
C PRO A 283 33.20 13.88 14.77
N PRO A 284 33.58 15.07 15.28
CA PRO A 284 33.43 16.31 14.52
C PRO A 284 34.32 16.33 13.27
N LEU A 285 34.13 17.29 12.37
CA LEU A 285 35.06 17.52 11.28
C LEU A 285 36.42 17.96 11.82
N ALA A 286 37.49 17.50 11.19
CA ALA A 286 38.84 17.89 11.57
C ALA A 286 39.00 19.41 11.40
N VAL A 287 39.61 20.04 12.40
CA VAL A 287 39.95 21.49 12.45
C VAL A 287 41.46 21.67 12.62
N PRO A 288 42.07 22.74 12.10
CA PRO A 288 43.49 23.03 12.33
C PRO A 288 43.78 23.20 13.83
N ALA A 289 44.83 22.54 14.35
CA ALA A 289 45.15 22.52 15.79
C ALA A 289 45.70 23.85 16.30
N GLU A 290 46.51 24.58 15.49
CA GLU A 290 47.25 25.74 15.90
C GLU A 290 46.93 27.02 15.10
N ALA A 291 47.07 28.20 15.72
CA ALA A 291 47.05 29.48 15.01
C ALA A 291 48.38 29.64 14.27
N GLY A 292 48.35 29.74 12.93
CA GLY A 292 49.52 29.88 12.07
C GLY A 292 49.73 28.70 11.11
N THR A 293 48.78 27.79 10.97
CA THR A 293 48.75 26.80 9.91
C THR A 293 48.79 27.48 8.52
N SER A 294 49.63 26.99 7.60
CA SER A 294 49.71 27.52 6.23
C SER A 294 48.34 27.47 5.56
N VAL A 295 48.05 28.33 4.59
CA VAL A 295 46.78 28.33 3.86
C VAL A 295 46.52 26.95 3.20
N ASP A 296 47.52 26.40 2.56
CA ASP A 296 47.46 25.10 1.90
C ASP A 296 47.14 23.96 2.85
N ASP A 297 47.73 23.95 4.04
CA ASP A 297 47.44 22.98 5.08
C ASP A 297 46.03 23.22 5.66
N ALA A 298 45.64 24.47 5.89
CA ALA A 298 44.31 24.78 6.43
C ALA A 298 43.18 24.27 5.48
N LEU A 299 43.40 24.36 4.19
CA LEU A 299 42.44 23.88 3.14
C LEU A 299 42.30 22.37 3.10
N GLN A 300 43.19 21.57 3.70
CA GLN A 300 43.05 20.11 3.81
C GLN A 300 42.02 19.70 4.88
N TYR A 301 41.72 20.58 5.83
CA TYR A 301 40.80 20.26 6.91
C TYR A 301 39.33 20.30 6.48
N GLY A 302 38.56 19.22 6.74
CA GLY A 302 37.17 19.09 6.33
C GLY A 302 36.25 20.22 6.82
N ALA A 303 36.51 20.78 8.02
CA ALA A 303 35.74 21.90 8.56
C ALA A 303 35.93 23.20 7.73
N VAL A 304 37.17 23.48 7.34
CA VAL A 304 37.52 24.68 6.53
C VAL A 304 36.98 24.53 5.11
N ARG A 305 37.14 23.34 4.52
CA ARG A 305 36.57 23.02 3.19
C ARG A 305 35.06 23.20 3.17
N LEU A 306 34.35 22.65 4.17
CA LEU A 306 32.90 22.80 4.28
C LEU A 306 32.49 24.28 4.37
N PHE A 307 33.15 25.04 5.22
CA PHE A 307 32.87 26.50 5.35
C PHE A 307 33.00 27.20 4.00
N ILE A 308 34.13 26.99 3.32
CA ILE A 308 34.42 27.68 2.05
C ILE A 308 33.42 27.27 0.96
N GLU A 309 33.09 25.98 0.83
CA GLU A 309 32.11 25.53 -0.15
C GLU A 309 30.72 26.14 0.08
N ARG A 310 30.27 26.17 1.34
CA ARG A 310 28.97 26.78 1.69
C ARG A 310 28.97 28.31 1.52
N ALA A 311 30.05 28.97 1.86
CA ALA A 311 30.18 30.41 1.62
C ALA A 311 30.17 30.75 0.12
N ARG A 312 30.83 29.92 -0.72
CA ARG A 312 30.82 30.08 -2.18
C ARG A 312 29.47 29.78 -2.81
N ALA A 313 28.74 28.79 -2.26
CA ALA A 313 27.38 28.51 -2.71
C ALA A 313 26.45 29.70 -2.49
N ALA A 314 26.68 30.51 -1.42
CA ALA A 314 25.91 31.69 -1.12
C ALA A 314 26.44 32.93 -1.88
N GLU A 315 27.75 33.06 -2.06
CA GLU A 315 28.42 34.16 -2.77
C GLU A 315 29.57 33.62 -3.64
N PRO A 316 29.40 33.47 -4.95
CA PRO A 316 30.41 32.88 -5.85
C PRO A 316 31.77 33.62 -5.86
N ARG A 317 31.81 34.91 -5.46
CA ARG A 317 33.04 35.72 -5.37
C ARG A 317 33.64 35.76 -3.97
N PHE A 318 33.25 34.82 -3.08
CA PHE A 318 33.78 34.75 -1.71
C PHE A 318 35.31 34.64 -1.73
N SER A 319 36.00 35.57 -1.01
CA SER A 319 37.47 35.61 -0.98
C SER A 319 38.06 34.45 -0.18
N GLN A 320 39.20 33.93 -0.67
CA GLN A 320 40.03 32.89 -0.05
C GLN A 320 41.47 33.38 0.16
N ASP A 321 41.63 34.68 0.39
CA ASP A 321 42.96 35.18 0.73
C ASP A 321 43.44 34.60 2.08
N GLU A 322 44.75 34.73 2.31
CA GLU A 322 45.42 34.14 3.48
C GLU A 322 44.77 34.55 4.83
N ARG A 323 44.36 35.82 4.91
CA ARG A 323 43.68 36.36 6.10
C ARG A 323 42.29 35.74 6.30
N ALA A 324 41.50 35.64 5.23
CA ALA A 324 40.17 35.04 5.30
C ALA A 324 40.25 33.57 5.71
N VAL A 325 41.16 32.79 5.12
CA VAL A 325 41.36 31.38 5.47
C VAL A 325 41.79 31.20 6.93
N ALA A 326 42.71 32.06 7.43
CA ALA A 326 43.12 32.01 8.85
C ALA A 326 41.95 32.33 9.80
N THR A 327 41.11 33.31 9.46
CA THR A 327 39.91 33.67 10.23
C THR A 327 38.86 32.56 10.17
N ILE A 328 38.66 31.91 9.01
CA ILE A 328 37.77 30.77 8.85
C ILE A 328 38.24 29.58 9.71
N ALA A 329 39.55 29.31 9.71
CA ALA A 329 40.12 28.25 10.56
C ALA A 329 39.86 28.54 12.06
N ALA A 330 40.00 29.80 12.49
CA ALA A 330 39.65 30.18 13.87
C ALA A 330 38.16 30.00 14.17
N ILE A 331 37.28 30.39 13.25
CA ILE A 331 35.82 30.16 13.37
C ILE A 331 35.52 28.67 13.49
N CYS A 332 36.07 27.81 12.60
CA CYS A 332 35.84 26.38 12.65
C CYS A 332 36.28 25.73 13.95
N ARG A 333 37.41 26.15 14.53
CA ARG A 333 37.85 25.70 15.85
C ARG A 333 36.87 26.07 16.96
N ARG A 334 36.37 27.30 16.97
CA ARG A 334 35.37 27.79 17.95
C ARG A 334 34.03 27.08 17.83
N LEU A 335 33.69 26.60 16.63
CA LEU A 335 32.51 25.83 16.35
C LEU A 335 32.73 24.30 16.56
N ASP A 336 33.86 23.93 17.22
CA ASP A 336 34.21 22.52 17.55
C ASP A 336 34.14 21.56 16.34
N GLY A 337 34.27 22.06 15.11
CA GLY A 337 34.14 21.25 13.90
C GLY A 337 32.73 20.68 13.67
N ILE A 338 31.70 21.22 14.31
CA ILE A 338 30.30 20.76 14.15
C ILE A 338 29.76 21.19 12.77
N PRO A 339 29.45 20.26 11.84
CA PRO A 339 29.06 20.61 10.48
C PRO A 339 27.91 21.62 10.38
N LEU A 340 26.81 21.41 11.10
CA LEU A 340 25.65 22.31 11.08
C LEU A 340 26.00 23.73 11.55
N ALA A 341 26.83 23.85 12.59
CA ALA A 341 27.27 25.14 13.08
C ALA A 341 28.16 25.88 12.05
N ILE A 342 29.03 25.12 11.35
CA ILE A 342 29.88 25.62 10.28
C ILE A 342 29.04 26.08 9.07
N GLU A 343 28.04 25.31 8.65
CA GLU A 343 27.13 25.65 7.55
C GLU A 343 26.34 26.94 7.84
N LEU A 344 25.81 27.07 9.06
CA LEU A 344 25.10 28.29 9.51
C LEU A 344 26.00 29.50 9.54
N ALA A 345 27.25 29.37 10.00
CA ALA A 345 28.23 30.48 9.99
C ALA A 345 28.66 30.85 8.57
N ALA A 346 28.91 29.84 7.70
CA ALA A 346 29.32 30.06 6.30
C ALA A 346 28.24 30.75 5.48
N ALA A 347 26.95 30.40 5.67
CA ALA A 347 25.83 31.06 4.98
C ALA A 347 25.72 32.56 5.34
N ARG A 348 26.17 32.94 6.53
CA ARG A 348 26.21 34.36 6.99
C ARG A 348 27.47 35.13 6.52
N ALA A 349 28.56 34.40 6.25
CA ALA A 349 29.82 35.01 5.85
C ALA A 349 29.70 35.84 4.56
N ALA A 350 28.86 35.42 3.64
CA ALA A 350 28.54 36.11 2.41
C ALA A 350 27.93 37.51 2.63
N THR A 351 27.18 37.70 3.75
CA THR A 351 26.45 38.94 4.01
C THR A 351 27.16 39.84 5.04
N VAL A 352 27.78 39.22 6.07
CA VAL A 352 28.31 39.94 7.24
C VAL A 352 29.83 40.05 7.22
N GLY A 353 30.51 39.16 6.50
CA GLY A 353 31.97 39.03 6.47
C GLY A 353 32.54 38.15 7.59
N VAL A 354 33.69 37.48 7.32
CA VAL A 354 34.30 36.49 8.23
C VAL A 354 34.83 37.13 9.51
N ASP A 355 35.44 38.33 9.43
CA ASP A 355 36.02 39.04 10.58
C ASP A 355 34.92 39.42 11.61
N GLU A 356 33.79 39.91 11.15
CA GLU A 356 32.65 40.24 12.01
C GLU A 356 32.02 38.98 12.66
N ILE A 357 31.94 37.89 11.93
CA ILE A 357 31.49 36.60 12.50
C ILE A 357 32.42 36.15 13.63
N ALA A 358 33.73 36.17 13.39
CA ALA A 358 34.72 35.81 14.40
C ALA A 358 34.57 36.67 15.67
N SER A 359 34.46 38.01 15.52
CA SER A 359 34.27 38.95 16.62
C SER A 359 32.98 38.72 17.41
N ARG A 360 31.86 38.38 16.73
CA ARG A 360 30.56 38.16 17.41
C ARG A 360 30.54 36.82 18.13
N LEU A 361 31.15 35.79 17.58
CA LEU A 361 31.30 34.51 18.27
C LEU A 361 32.11 34.68 19.58
N ASP A 362 33.20 35.47 19.58
CA ASP A 362 33.98 35.76 20.78
C ASP A 362 33.14 36.36 21.89
N ARG A 363 32.40 37.45 21.59
CA ARG A 363 31.59 38.17 22.57
C ARG A 363 30.49 37.32 23.20
N ARG A 364 29.93 36.35 22.45
CA ARG A 364 28.83 35.48 22.93
C ARG A 364 29.32 34.29 23.75
N PHE A 365 30.43 33.70 23.37
CA PHE A 365 31.02 32.58 24.15
C PHE A 365 31.51 33.07 25.53
N ASP A 366 31.96 34.30 25.63
CA ASP A 366 32.30 34.93 26.92
C ASP A 366 31.08 35.16 27.83
N LEU A 367 29.91 35.50 27.24
CA LEU A 367 28.64 35.69 27.98
C LEU A 367 27.97 34.38 28.42
N LEU A 368 28.17 33.28 27.71
CA LEU A 368 27.54 32.01 27.96
C LEU A 368 28.23 31.10 28.98
N THR A 369 29.40 31.53 29.51
CA THR A 369 30.10 30.86 30.63
C THR A 369 29.30 30.84 31.95
N GLY A 370 28.17 31.59 32.05
CA GLY A 370 27.28 31.67 33.20
C GLY A 370 26.00 30.81 33.18
N GLY A 371 25.64 30.11 32.07
CA GLY A 371 24.39 29.34 31.95
C GLY A 371 24.59 27.83 32.08
N ARG A 372 23.60 27.11 32.62
CA ARG A 372 23.46 25.67 32.93
C ARG A 372 24.72 24.83 32.75
N ARG A 373 25.47 24.66 33.88
CA ARG A 373 26.76 23.95 33.96
C ARG A 373 26.71 22.45 33.58
N SER A 374 25.54 21.86 33.38
CA SER A 374 25.32 20.44 33.13
C SER A 374 25.30 20.00 31.64
N ALA A 375 25.24 20.91 30.66
CA ALA A 375 25.23 20.55 29.26
C ALA A 375 26.64 20.34 28.68
N LEU A 376 26.79 19.36 27.77
CA LEU A 376 28.07 19.09 27.09
C LEU A 376 28.54 20.32 26.29
N PRO A 377 29.88 20.64 26.26
CA PRO A 377 30.40 21.82 25.54
C PRO A 377 29.87 21.96 24.11
N ARG A 378 29.82 20.86 23.34
CA ARG A 378 29.32 20.85 21.94
C ARG A 378 27.84 21.22 21.80
N GLN A 379 26.99 20.88 22.77
CA GLN A 379 25.57 21.29 22.77
C GLN A 379 25.42 22.78 23.02
N ARG A 380 26.28 23.34 23.87
CA ARG A 380 26.32 24.82 24.12
C ARG A 380 26.77 25.57 22.88
N THR A 381 27.75 25.10 22.15
CA THR A 381 28.25 25.69 20.92
C THR A 381 27.17 25.73 19.82
N LEU A 382 26.45 24.64 19.61
CA LEU A 382 25.38 24.57 18.58
C LEU A 382 24.20 25.51 18.95
N ARG A 383 23.79 25.53 20.22
CA ARG A 383 22.72 26.42 20.69
C ARG A 383 23.10 27.88 20.53
N ALA A 384 24.32 28.25 20.91
CA ALA A 384 24.83 29.62 20.74
C ALA A 384 24.83 30.05 19.25
N THR A 385 25.18 29.11 18.34
CA THR A 385 25.15 29.38 16.90
C THR A 385 23.73 29.59 16.38
N LEU A 386 22.77 28.77 16.87
CA LEU A 386 21.36 28.95 16.50
C LEU A 386 20.78 30.26 17.06
N ASP A 387 21.05 30.59 18.34
CA ASP A 387 20.66 31.88 18.96
C ASP A 387 21.18 33.03 18.14
N TRP A 388 22.48 33.00 17.78
CA TRP A 388 23.09 34.03 16.95
C TRP A 388 22.44 34.13 15.56
N SER A 389 22.22 33.02 14.88
CA SER A 389 21.55 32.98 13.57
C SER A 389 20.13 33.52 13.64
N TYR A 390 19.39 33.18 14.70
CA TYR A 390 18.05 33.68 14.95
C TYR A 390 17.97 35.18 15.21
N ASP A 391 18.89 35.72 16.05
CA ASP A 391 18.94 37.17 16.38
C ASP A 391 19.31 38.03 15.18
N LEU A 392 20.00 37.46 14.19
CA LEU A 392 20.32 38.18 12.94
C LEU A 392 19.17 38.20 11.92
N LEU A 393 18.09 37.46 12.17
CA LEU A 393 16.92 37.51 11.29
C LEU A 393 16.11 38.77 11.52
N PRO A 394 15.56 39.40 10.46
CA PRO A 394 14.46 40.37 10.61
C PRO A 394 13.30 39.75 11.38
N GLU A 395 12.54 40.57 12.12
CA GLU A 395 11.45 40.05 12.97
C GLU A 395 10.42 39.22 12.19
N ILE A 396 10.10 39.62 10.96
CA ILE A 396 9.17 38.88 10.08
C ILE A 396 9.70 37.47 9.80
N GLU A 397 10.99 37.31 9.49
CA GLU A 397 11.60 36.00 9.24
C GLU A 397 11.68 35.15 10.53
N ARG A 398 11.93 35.78 11.70
CA ARG A 398 11.88 35.09 13.00
C ARG A 398 10.48 34.49 13.26
N GLN A 399 9.44 35.27 13.00
CA GLN A 399 8.05 34.85 13.15
C GLN A 399 7.73 33.67 12.22
N VAL A 400 8.10 33.76 10.94
CA VAL A 400 7.88 32.65 9.99
C VAL A 400 8.65 31.41 10.42
N LEU A 401 9.95 31.53 10.78
CA LEU A 401 10.75 30.39 11.24
C LEU A 401 10.13 29.72 12.47
N ARG A 402 9.66 30.49 13.48
CA ARG A 402 8.97 29.94 14.64
C ARG A 402 7.71 29.15 14.21
N ARG A 403 6.87 29.74 13.37
CA ARG A 403 5.57 29.18 12.99
C ARG A 403 5.68 27.95 12.11
N VAL A 404 6.64 27.91 11.16
CA VAL A 404 6.84 26.70 10.34
C VAL A 404 7.48 25.53 11.10
N SER A 405 7.94 25.75 12.33
CA SER A 405 8.45 24.67 13.19
C SER A 405 7.36 23.69 13.66
N VAL A 406 6.08 24.06 13.55
CA VAL A 406 4.95 23.18 13.88
C VAL A 406 4.87 21.97 12.94
N PHE A 407 5.35 22.07 11.70
CA PHE A 407 5.34 20.97 10.76
C PHE A 407 6.26 19.83 11.23
N ALA A 408 5.70 18.61 11.32
CA ALA A 408 6.46 17.44 11.76
C ALA A 408 7.42 16.92 10.68
N GLY A 409 6.95 16.89 9.45
CA GLY A 409 7.73 16.47 8.28
C GLY A 409 8.04 17.64 7.33
N GLY A 410 8.08 17.36 6.04
CA GLY A 410 8.14 18.38 5.02
C GLY A 410 6.79 19.09 4.82
N PHE A 411 6.83 20.33 4.32
CA PHE A 411 5.63 21.12 4.00
C PHE A 411 5.76 21.82 2.64
N MET A 412 4.62 22.13 2.03
CA MET A 412 4.54 22.93 0.81
C MET A 412 4.40 24.41 1.15
N LEU A 413 4.71 25.31 0.20
CA LEU A 413 4.59 26.77 0.41
C LEU A 413 3.15 27.19 0.72
N GLU A 414 2.16 26.50 0.17
CA GLU A 414 0.74 26.74 0.46
C GLU A 414 0.42 26.46 1.94
N ALA A 415 0.91 25.32 2.47
CA ALA A 415 0.76 24.98 3.89
C ALA A 415 1.43 26.04 4.78
N ALA A 416 2.67 26.44 4.47
CA ALA A 416 3.36 27.51 5.17
C ALA A 416 2.58 28.83 5.10
N GLY A 417 2.06 29.18 3.92
CA GLY A 417 1.24 30.35 3.70
C GLY A 417 -0.04 30.37 4.55
N SER A 418 -0.69 29.21 4.72
CA SER A 418 -1.90 29.07 5.56
C SER A 418 -1.59 29.14 7.06
N VAL A 419 -0.50 28.52 7.49
CA VAL A 419 -0.15 28.36 8.91
C VAL A 419 0.61 29.56 9.48
N ALA A 420 1.55 30.13 8.70
CA ALA A 420 2.46 31.18 9.21
C ALA A 420 1.96 32.60 8.99
N THR A 421 0.84 32.84 8.31
CA THR A 421 0.23 34.18 8.12
C THR A 421 -0.20 34.84 9.43
N SER A 422 -0.30 36.13 9.41
CA SER A 422 -0.84 36.98 10.49
C SER A 422 -1.38 38.30 9.95
N ALA A 423 -1.86 39.14 10.83
CA ALA A 423 -2.29 40.50 10.46
C ALA A 423 -1.17 41.33 9.79
N THR A 424 0.10 41.01 10.06
CA THR A 424 1.28 41.70 9.53
C THR A 424 1.99 40.98 8.40
N ILE A 425 1.68 39.69 8.15
CA ILE A 425 2.36 38.87 7.16
C ILE A 425 1.29 38.14 6.32
N ASN A 426 1.19 38.48 5.05
CA ASN A 426 0.33 37.77 4.09
C ASN A 426 1.03 36.53 3.53
N ALA A 427 0.30 35.66 2.80
CA ALA A 427 0.83 34.43 2.24
C ALA A 427 2.04 34.63 1.30
N SER A 428 2.05 35.69 0.47
CA SER A 428 3.19 36.03 -0.38
C SER A 428 4.43 36.39 0.45
N GLY A 429 4.27 37.14 1.52
CA GLY A 429 5.37 37.46 2.44
C GLY A 429 5.94 36.22 3.16
N VAL A 430 5.09 35.20 3.44
CA VAL A 430 5.57 33.93 3.99
C VAL A 430 6.44 33.19 2.97
N VAL A 431 6.04 33.16 1.69
CA VAL A 431 6.83 32.54 0.61
C VAL A 431 8.21 33.19 0.49
N ASP A 432 8.27 34.50 0.46
CA ASP A 432 9.54 35.25 0.40
C ASP A 432 10.44 34.96 1.62
N CYS A 433 9.83 34.90 2.83
CA CYS A 433 10.56 34.56 4.04
C CYS A 433 11.10 33.13 4.01
N VAL A 434 10.32 32.13 3.55
CA VAL A 434 10.78 30.75 3.42
C VAL A 434 11.96 30.68 2.45
N ALA A 435 11.90 31.36 1.29
CA ALA A 435 12.99 31.42 0.34
C ALA A 435 14.26 32.02 0.96
N ASN A 436 14.13 33.10 1.74
CA ASN A 436 15.24 33.73 2.46
C ASN A 436 15.81 32.79 3.55
N LEU A 437 14.96 32.06 4.26
CA LEU A 437 15.39 31.07 5.28
C LEU A 437 16.15 29.91 4.64
N VAL A 438 15.78 29.47 3.41
CA VAL A 438 16.53 28.49 2.62
C VAL A 438 17.93 29.02 2.29
N GLN A 439 18.07 30.25 1.79
CA GLN A 439 19.38 30.87 1.52
C GLN A 439 20.25 30.96 2.78
N LYS A 440 19.61 31.09 3.96
CA LYS A 440 20.28 31.18 5.26
C LYS A 440 20.53 29.80 5.92
N SER A 441 20.29 28.68 5.19
CA SER A 441 20.47 27.31 5.65
C SER A 441 19.68 26.95 6.92
N LEU A 442 18.59 27.66 7.21
CA LEU A 442 17.67 27.38 8.33
C LEU A 442 16.49 26.50 7.92
N VAL A 443 16.16 26.52 6.62
CA VAL A 443 15.17 25.64 5.97
C VAL A 443 15.88 24.95 4.80
N THR A 444 15.55 23.69 4.53
CA THR A 444 16.03 22.97 3.36
C THR A 444 14.89 22.81 2.36
N ALA A 445 15.19 22.91 1.06
CA ALA A 445 14.24 22.67 -0.02
C ALA A 445 14.59 21.37 -0.74
N ASP A 446 13.57 20.53 -0.96
CA ASP A 446 13.64 19.37 -1.84
C ASP A 446 12.85 19.70 -3.11
N VAL A 447 13.56 19.79 -4.23
CA VAL A 447 12.99 20.16 -5.55
C VAL A 447 13.00 18.98 -6.53
N GLY A 448 13.34 17.78 -6.07
CA GLY A 448 13.40 16.56 -6.90
C GLY A 448 12.04 15.96 -7.25
N GLY A 449 10.95 16.34 -6.57
CA GLY A 449 9.59 15.86 -6.78
C GLY A 449 8.76 16.69 -7.77
N PHE A 450 7.46 16.35 -7.90
CA PHE A 450 6.49 17.12 -8.70
C PHE A 450 6.26 18.55 -8.17
N GLU A 451 6.39 18.75 -6.86
CA GLU A 451 6.28 20.04 -6.18
C GLU A 451 7.43 20.17 -5.17
N ALA A 452 7.93 21.40 -4.99
CA ALA A 452 8.99 21.67 -4.03
C ALA A 452 8.47 21.52 -2.59
N ARG A 453 9.15 20.72 -1.79
CA ARG A 453 8.86 20.56 -0.36
C ARG A 453 9.98 21.18 0.48
N PHE A 454 9.59 21.75 1.60
CA PHE A 454 10.48 22.46 2.51
C PHE A 454 10.49 21.76 3.86
N ARG A 455 11.62 21.68 4.52
CA ARG A 455 11.74 21.11 5.87
C ARG A 455 12.78 21.81 6.71
N LEU A 456 12.59 21.81 8.01
CA LEU A 456 13.63 22.19 8.96
C LEU A 456 14.46 20.96 9.34
N LEU A 457 15.76 21.17 9.54
CA LEU A 457 16.59 20.17 10.20
C LEU A 457 16.11 19.98 11.64
N GLU A 458 16.11 18.75 12.16
CA GLU A 458 15.56 18.44 13.49
C GLU A 458 16.07 19.37 14.60
N THR A 459 17.37 19.69 14.59
CA THR A 459 17.97 20.59 15.58
C THR A 459 17.42 22.02 15.45
N THR A 460 17.24 22.49 14.21
CA THR A 460 16.68 23.83 13.93
C THR A 460 15.19 23.86 14.28
N LYS A 461 14.45 22.78 13.97
CA LYS A 461 13.04 22.61 14.31
C LYS A 461 12.83 22.67 15.84
N ALA A 462 13.56 21.83 16.59
CA ALA A 462 13.46 21.81 18.06
C ALA A 462 13.73 23.19 18.67
N TYR A 463 14.76 23.91 18.17
CA TYR A 463 15.06 25.28 18.58
C TYR A 463 13.94 26.26 18.25
N ALA A 464 13.43 26.23 17.02
CA ALA A 464 12.37 27.13 16.56
C ALA A 464 11.03 26.85 17.28
N LEU A 465 10.74 25.60 17.60
CA LEU A 465 9.56 25.19 18.38
C LEU A 465 9.64 25.69 19.84
N GLU A 466 10.83 25.64 20.46
CA GLU A 466 11.06 26.27 21.77
C GLU A 466 10.76 27.78 21.71
N LYS A 467 11.25 28.46 20.65
CA LYS A 467 10.98 29.89 20.42
C LYS A 467 9.51 30.19 20.15
N LEU A 468 8.79 29.30 19.46
CA LEU A 468 7.35 29.40 19.26
C LEU A 468 6.60 29.31 20.60
N THR A 469 6.98 28.35 21.44
CA THR A 469 6.38 28.20 22.80
C THR A 469 6.69 29.39 23.68
N GLU A 470 7.95 29.87 23.70
CA GLU A 470 8.35 31.07 24.46
C GLU A 470 7.58 32.34 24.03
N SER A 471 7.18 32.44 22.74
CA SER A 471 6.39 33.56 22.23
C SER A 471 4.91 33.50 22.58
N GLY A 472 4.39 32.37 23.10
CA GLY A 472 2.97 32.17 23.40
C GLY A 472 2.08 32.00 22.16
N GLU A 473 2.69 31.83 20.95
CA GLU A 473 1.93 31.66 19.69
C GLU A 473 1.60 30.21 19.35
N TYR A 474 2.09 29.23 20.16
CA TYR A 474 2.06 27.80 19.80
C TYR A 474 0.65 27.30 19.50
N ASP A 475 -0.34 27.54 20.38
CA ASP A 475 -1.69 26.99 20.21
C ASP A 475 -2.43 27.59 19.02
N ASP A 476 -2.25 28.89 18.76
CA ASP A 476 -2.82 29.55 17.58
C ASP A 476 -2.23 28.99 16.26
N VAL A 477 -0.93 28.69 16.26
CA VAL A 477 -0.25 28.14 15.08
C VAL A 477 -0.64 26.66 14.90
N ALA A 478 -0.69 25.87 15.98
CA ALA A 478 -1.09 24.48 15.96
C ALA A 478 -2.56 24.31 15.54
N ARG A 479 -3.45 25.22 15.97
CA ARG A 479 -4.84 25.25 15.51
C ARG A 479 -4.93 25.46 13.99
N ARG A 480 -4.23 26.48 13.45
CA ARG A 480 -4.22 26.74 11.99
C ARG A 480 -3.60 25.58 11.21
N HIS A 481 -2.60 24.91 11.76
CA HIS A 481 -2.01 23.70 11.20
C HIS A 481 -3.05 22.56 11.13
N ALA A 482 -3.78 22.31 12.19
CA ALA A 482 -4.83 21.29 12.24
C ALA A 482 -6.01 21.61 11.29
N GLU A 483 -6.47 22.86 11.25
CA GLU A 483 -7.51 23.34 10.34
C GLU A 483 -7.08 23.21 8.86
N TYR A 484 -5.81 23.50 8.54
CA TYR A 484 -5.26 23.34 7.19
C TYR A 484 -5.32 21.87 6.75
N TYR A 485 -4.78 20.94 7.56
CA TYR A 485 -4.77 19.52 7.18
C TYR A 485 -6.17 18.89 7.16
N ARG A 486 -7.06 19.34 8.05
CA ARG A 486 -8.48 18.97 7.96
C ARG A 486 -9.07 19.37 6.60
N THR A 487 -8.91 20.63 6.21
CA THR A 487 -9.46 21.16 4.95
C THR A 487 -8.81 20.48 3.75
N LEU A 488 -7.51 20.29 3.77
CA LEU A 488 -6.75 19.60 2.71
C LEU A 488 -7.29 18.18 2.49
N LEU A 489 -7.46 17.37 3.55
CA LEU A 489 -7.93 15.99 3.43
C LEU A 489 -9.42 15.90 3.10
N GLN A 490 -10.25 16.84 3.54
CA GLN A 490 -11.64 16.94 3.10
C GLN A 490 -11.74 17.22 1.59
N GLN A 491 -10.91 18.12 1.04
CA GLN A 491 -10.83 18.36 -0.39
C GLN A 491 -10.25 17.16 -1.14
N ALA A 492 -9.18 16.57 -0.63
CA ALA A 492 -8.56 15.37 -1.18
C ALA A 492 -9.55 14.20 -1.29
N ALA A 493 -10.50 14.07 -0.36
CA ALA A 493 -11.55 13.07 -0.41
C ALA A 493 -12.49 13.24 -1.64
N ILE A 494 -12.70 14.47 -2.10
CA ILE A 494 -13.50 14.77 -3.31
C ILE A 494 -12.70 14.42 -4.58
N GLU A 495 -11.41 14.69 -4.59
CA GLU A 495 -10.53 14.42 -5.75
C GLU A 495 -10.37 12.93 -6.07
N THR A 496 -10.53 12.05 -5.08
CA THR A 496 -10.52 10.59 -5.33
C THR A 496 -11.59 10.14 -6.33
N GLN A 497 -12.61 10.95 -6.61
CA GLN A 497 -13.64 10.63 -7.62
C GLN A 497 -13.09 10.67 -9.05
N THR A 498 -11.96 11.33 -9.28
CA THR A 498 -11.40 11.57 -10.62
C THR A 498 -9.96 11.10 -10.78
N GLN A 499 -9.20 10.90 -9.69
CA GLN A 499 -7.80 10.48 -9.71
C GLN A 499 -7.63 8.98 -9.43
N ARG A 500 -6.52 8.40 -9.90
CA ARG A 500 -6.14 7.04 -9.52
C ARG A 500 -5.66 7.03 -8.07
N ALA A 501 -5.96 5.95 -7.36
CA ALA A 501 -5.60 5.83 -5.96
C ALA A 501 -4.08 5.86 -5.71
N SER A 502 -3.27 5.31 -6.62
CA SER A 502 -1.81 5.38 -6.54
C SER A 502 -1.27 6.80 -6.71
N GLU A 503 -1.86 7.60 -7.60
CA GLU A 503 -1.51 9.00 -7.80
C GLU A 503 -1.91 9.84 -6.58
N TRP A 504 -3.11 9.62 -6.06
CA TRP A 504 -3.60 10.27 -4.85
C TRP A 504 -2.69 9.98 -3.64
N LEU A 505 -2.35 8.70 -3.44
CA LEU A 505 -1.50 8.29 -2.32
C LEU A 505 -0.09 8.86 -2.44
N ALA A 506 0.48 8.93 -3.65
CA ALA A 506 1.80 9.52 -3.89
C ALA A 506 1.87 11.00 -3.46
N VAL A 507 0.75 11.74 -3.56
CA VAL A 507 0.67 13.15 -3.14
C VAL A 507 0.50 13.28 -1.63
N TYR A 508 -0.52 12.62 -1.06
CA TYR A 508 -0.97 12.88 0.32
C TYR A 508 -0.24 12.04 1.39
N SER A 509 0.42 10.92 1.02
CA SER A 509 1.17 10.09 1.99
C SER A 509 2.32 10.86 2.67
N LEU A 510 2.89 11.83 1.98
CA LEU A 510 3.98 12.66 2.50
C LEU A 510 3.58 13.56 3.67
N ASP A 511 2.27 13.72 3.92
CA ASP A 511 1.75 14.59 4.97
C ASP A 511 1.28 13.83 6.22
N ILE A 512 1.46 12.50 6.27
CA ILE A 512 0.99 11.66 7.39
C ILE A 512 1.53 12.15 8.75
N ASP A 513 2.80 12.57 8.82
CA ASP A 513 3.40 13.04 10.06
C ASP A 513 2.82 14.40 10.51
N ASN A 514 2.49 15.26 9.59
CA ASN A 514 1.79 16.52 9.87
C ASN A 514 0.36 16.24 10.38
N VAL A 515 -0.33 15.27 9.79
CA VAL A 515 -1.66 14.83 10.25
C VAL A 515 -1.59 14.26 11.67
N ARG A 516 -0.56 13.44 11.98
CA ARG A 516 -0.30 12.94 13.33
C ARG A 516 -0.14 14.06 14.34
N THR A 517 0.73 15.01 14.03
CA THR A 517 0.98 16.18 14.91
C THR A 517 -0.28 17.02 15.11
N ALA A 518 -1.05 17.24 14.05
CA ALA A 518 -2.32 17.96 14.12
C ALA A 518 -3.35 17.26 15.03
N LEU A 519 -3.46 15.94 14.92
CA LEU A 519 -4.34 15.14 15.78
C LEU A 519 -3.87 15.10 17.24
N ASP A 520 -2.54 15.00 17.46
CA ASP A 520 -1.98 15.01 18.83
C ASP A 520 -2.26 16.31 19.55
N TRP A 521 -2.13 17.45 18.85
CA TRP A 521 -2.53 18.74 19.40
C TRP A 521 -4.05 18.84 19.61
N ALA A 522 -4.85 18.49 18.60
CA ALA A 522 -6.31 18.64 18.65
C ALA A 522 -6.97 17.88 19.82
N PHE A 523 -6.41 16.74 20.19
CA PHE A 523 -6.86 15.95 21.36
C PHE A 523 -6.03 16.22 22.63
N SER A 524 -5.20 17.27 22.70
CA SER A 524 -4.53 17.69 23.93
C SER A 524 -5.48 18.51 24.80
N SER A 525 -5.02 18.89 26.02
CA SER A 525 -5.81 19.71 26.97
C SER A 525 -6.15 21.09 26.41
N ASP A 526 -5.28 21.66 25.58
CA ASP A 526 -5.39 23.00 25.03
C ASP A 526 -5.86 22.97 23.55
N GLY A 527 -6.20 21.77 23.04
CA GLY A 527 -6.57 21.52 21.66
C GLY A 527 -8.07 21.71 21.37
N ASP A 528 -8.41 21.60 20.08
CA ASP A 528 -9.79 21.63 19.60
C ASP A 528 -10.26 20.23 19.19
N THR A 529 -10.98 19.59 20.09
CA THR A 529 -11.53 18.23 19.91
C THR A 529 -12.44 18.14 18.69
N ALA A 530 -13.20 19.19 18.33
CA ALA A 530 -14.08 19.16 17.18
C ALA A 530 -13.27 19.05 15.88
N THR A 531 -12.22 19.88 15.73
CA THR A 531 -11.26 19.77 14.63
C THR A 531 -10.57 18.41 14.61
N GLY A 532 -10.23 17.86 15.80
CA GLY A 532 -9.63 16.51 15.92
C GLY A 532 -10.53 15.39 15.38
N VAL A 533 -11.82 15.43 15.71
CA VAL A 533 -12.82 14.47 15.21
C VAL A 533 -12.98 14.57 13.70
N GLU A 534 -13.15 15.76 13.15
CA GLU A 534 -13.30 15.97 11.72
C GLU A 534 -12.04 15.58 10.93
N LEU A 535 -10.86 15.90 11.46
CA LEU A 535 -9.58 15.49 10.86
C LEU A 535 -9.40 13.96 10.90
N THR A 536 -9.82 13.30 12.00
CA THR A 536 -9.80 11.83 12.10
C THR A 536 -10.65 11.21 10.99
N ILE A 537 -11.88 11.69 10.79
CA ILE A 537 -12.77 11.22 9.73
C ILE A 537 -12.15 11.47 8.34
N ALA A 538 -11.62 12.66 8.09
CA ALA A 538 -11.01 13.02 6.80
C ALA A 538 -9.76 12.17 6.48
N SER A 539 -9.06 11.65 7.49
CA SER A 539 -7.83 10.87 7.35
C SER A 539 -8.05 9.38 7.07
N GLU A 540 -9.28 8.86 7.09
CA GLU A 540 -9.61 7.44 6.90
C GLU A 540 -8.89 6.83 5.69
N ARG A 541 -8.99 7.49 4.53
CA ARG A 541 -8.41 7.00 3.27
C ARG A 541 -6.88 6.99 3.27
N LEU A 542 -6.28 7.94 3.98
CA LEU A 542 -4.83 8.02 4.11
C LEU A 542 -4.30 6.83 4.90
N TRP A 543 -4.91 6.49 6.03
CA TRP A 543 -4.53 5.31 6.81
C TRP A 543 -4.76 4.00 6.05
N PHE A 544 -5.88 3.86 5.35
CA PHE A 544 -6.17 2.67 4.56
C PHE A 544 -5.17 2.53 3.39
N GLY A 545 -4.89 3.61 2.69
CA GLY A 545 -3.92 3.62 1.59
C GLY A 545 -2.49 3.31 2.04
N LEU A 546 -2.12 3.70 3.28
CA LEU A 546 -0.83 3.40 3.90
C LEU A 546 -0.83 2.08 4.69
N SER A 547 -1.94 1.34 4.72
CA SER A 547 -2.11 0.10 5.50
C SER A 547 -1.87 0.28 7.02
N LEU A 548 -2.12 1.48 7.56
CA LEU A 548 -1.92 1.83 8.98
C LEU A 548 -3.17 1.53 9.82
N MET A 549 -3.69 0.28 9.76
CA MET A 549 -4.98 -0.10 10.36
C MET A 549 -5.01 0.06 11.89
N ASP A 550 -3.93 -0.31 12.59
CA ASP A 550 -3.87 -0.19 14.07
C ASP A 550 -3.82 1.27 14.52
N GLU A 551 -3.10 2.12 13.79
CA GLU A 551 -3.09 3.56 14.07
C GLU A 551 -4.49 4.15 13.83
N CYS A 552 -5.13 3.81 12.71
CA CYS A 552 -6.50 4.20 12.41
C CYS A 552 -7.44 3.81 13.55
N ARG A 553 -7.38 2.55 14.02
CA ARG A 553 -8.20 2.08 15.15
C ARG A 553 -8.02 2.94 16.39
N ARG A 554 -6.78 3.13 16.85
CA ARG A 554 -6.50 3.94 18.06
C ARG A 554 -6.98 5.38 17.93
N ARG A 555 -6.77 6.02 16.76
CA ARG A 555 -7.22 7.39 16.49
C ARG A 555 -8.75 7.49 16.48
N VAL A 556 -9.43 6.53 15.85
CA VAL A 556 -10.90 6.47 15.80
C VAL A 556 -11.49 6.20 17.20
N GLU A 557 -10.94 5.27 17.97
CA GLU A 557 -11.38 4.99 19.35
C GLU A 557 -11.20 6.24 20.24
N ARG A 558 -10.07 6.96 20.10
CA ARG A 558 -9.85 8.23 20.79
C ARG A 558 -10.88 9.28 20.39
N ALA A 559 -11.15 9.44 19.09
CA ALA A 559 -12.15 10.39 18.60
C ALA A 559 -13.55 10.06 19.13
N LEU A 560 -13.95 8.78 19.11
CA LEU A 560 -15.23 8.31 19.65
C LEU A 560 -15.37 8.62 21.16
N SER A 561 -14.30 8.38 21.94
CA SER A 561 -14.32 8.67 23.39
C SER A 561 -14.38 10.16 23.72
N SER A 562 -14.05 11.02 22.76
CA SER A 562 -14.01 12.48 22.92
C SER A 562 -15.28 13.17 22.40
N LEU A 563 -16.21 12.41 21.78
CA LEU A 563 -17.46 12.97 21.26
C LEU A 563 -18.41 13.37 22.40
N PRO A 564 -19.18 14.47 22.24
CA PRO A 564 -20.29 14.76 23.10
C PRO A 564 -21.38 13.67 23.01
N PRO A 565 -22.26 13.53 24.02
CA PRO A 565 -23.37 12.58 23.99
C PRO A 565 -24.17 12.68 22.66
N ARG A 566 -24.65 11.55 22.14
CA ARG A 566 -25.38 11.47 20.86
C ARG A 566 -26.54 12.47 20.75
N GLU A 567 -27.19 12.74 21.88
CA GLU A 567 -28.32 13.69 21.99
C GLU A 567 -27.91 15.17 21.79
N SER A 568 -26.60 15.49 21.90
CA SER A 568 -26.05 16.84 21.81
C SER A 568 -25.41 17.20 20.49
N GLY A 569 -25.73 16.47 19.38
CA GLY A 569 -25.27 16.78 18.01
C GLY A 569 -24.07 15.95 17.52
N GLY A 570 -23.54 15.01 18.31
CA GLY A 570 -22.39 14.16 17.93
C GLY A 570 -22.76 12.94 17.07
N ALA A 571 -24.03 12.69 16.80
CA ALA A 571 -24.51 11.45 16.18
C ALA A 571 -23.95 11.20 14.76
N ALA A 572 -23.87 12.23 13.91
CA ALA A 572 -23.35 12.09 12.55
C ALA A 572 -21.86 11.74 12.54
N HIS A 573 -21.04 12.37 13.38
CA HIS A 573 -19.63 12.05 13.51
C HIS A 573 -19.42 10.66 14.11
N ALA A 574 -20.22 10.27 15.13
CA ALA A 574 -20.19 8.94 15.71
C ALA A 574 -20.47 7.86 14.64
N MET A 575 -21.48 8.07 13.79
CA MET A 575 -21.83 7.17 12.71
C MET A 575 -20.66 6.96 11.73
N GLN A 576 -19.98 8.03 11.32
CA GLN A 576 -18.82 7.98 10.44
C GLN A 576 -17.65 7.23 11.07
N LEU A 577 -17.33 7.54 12.34
CA LEU A 577 -16.26 6.89 13.08
C LEU A 577 -16.54 5.40 13.34
N TYR A 578 -17.79 5.04 13.69
CA TYR A 578 -18.16 3.62 13.84
C TYR A 578 -18.08 2.86 12.52
N ALA A 579 -18.40 3.48 11.38
CA ALA A 579 -18.24 2.86 10.07
C ALA A 579 -16.77 2.57 9.77
N THR A 580 -15.87 3.52 10.03
CA THR A 580 -14.41 3.32 9.90
C THR A 580 -13.92 2.25 10.87
N LEU A 581 -14.35 2.28 12.13
CA LEU A 581 -13.99 1.29 13.15
C LEU A 581 -14.40 -0.13 12.73
N ALA A 582 -15.60 -0.30 12.22
CA ALA A 582 -16.11 -1.60 11.79
C ALA A 582 -15.27 -2.21 10.65
N VAL A 583 -14.85 -1.40 9.67
CA VAL A 583 -13.95 -1.82 8.59
C VAL A 583 -12.58 -2.22 9.14
N VAL A 584 -12.03 -1.42 10.04
CA VAL A 584 -10.72 -1.69 10.66
C VAL A 584 -10.75 -2.97 11.48
N LEU A 585 -11.77 -3.15 12.34
CA LEU A 585 -11.93 -4.35 13.16
C LEU A 585 -12.08 -5.62 12.32
N PHE A 586 -12.82 -5.55 11.21
CA PHE A 586 -12.94 -6.68 10.28
C PHE A 586 -11.58 -7.06 9.66
N ASN A 587 -10.79 -6.07 9.25
CA ASN A 587 -9.48 -6.33 8.62
C ASN A 587 -8.40 -6.78 9.62
N THR A 588 -8.46 -6.33 10.89
CA THR A 588 -7.46 -6.68 11.91
C THR A 588 -7.79 -7.95 12.68
N ASN A 589 -9.05 -8.09 13.10
CA ASN A 589 -9.50 -9.16 13.98
C ASN A 589 -10.27 -10.29 13.24
N GLY A 590 -10.56 -10.09 11.97
CA GLY A 590 -11.43 -10.95 11.19
C GLY A 590 -12.94 -10.72 11.47
N PRO A 591 -13.82 -11.51 10.84
CA PRO A 591 -15.25 -11.43 11.10
C PRO A 591 -15.56 -11.82 12.55
N GLY A 592 -16.20 -10.91 13.29
CA GLY A 592 -16.49 -11.12 14.71
C GLY A 592 -17.59 -10.22 15.25
N SER A 593 -17.90 -10.38 16.55
CA SER A 593 -18.91 -9.60 17.26
C SER A 593 -18.62 -8.10 17.25
N ASP A 594 -17.34 -7.72 17.40
CA ASP A 594 -16.95 -6.32 17.55
C ASP A 594 -17.22 -5.52 16.26
N ALA A 595 -16.84 -6.06 15.09
CA ALA A 595 -17.15 -5.45 13.80
C ALA A 595 -18.68 -5.43 13.55
N SER A 596 -19.40 -6.50 13.94
CA SER A 596 -20.86 -6.56 13.82
C SER A 596 -21.55 -5.53 14.71
N THR A 597 -21.07 -5.35 15.94
CA THR A 597 -21.59 -4.33 16.88
C THR A 597 -21.39 -2.93 16.31
N ALA A 598 -20.19 -2.61 15.84
CA ALA A 598 -19.91 -1.30 15.25
C ALA A 598 -20.80 -1.03 14.03
N TRP A 599 -21.04 -2.01 13.15
CA TRP A 599 -21.99 -1.85 12.03
C TRP A 599 -23.44 -1.71 12.49
N THR A 600 -23.83 -2.34 13.60
CA THR A 600 -25.17 -2.17 14.21
C THR A 600 -25.35 -0.75 14.74
N ASP A 601 -24.32 -0.21 15.43
CA ASP A 601 -24.32 1.19 15.88
C ASP A 601 -24.46 2.17 14.70
N VAL A 602 -23.76 1.91 13.57
CA VAL A 602 -23.94 2.72 12.34
C VAL A 602 -25.38 2.65 11.84
N LEU A 603 -25.98 1.44 11.78
CA LEU A 603 -27.33 1.25 11.28
C LEU A 603 -28.36 1.98 12.14
N ASP A 604 -28.26 1.85 13.46
CA ASP A 604 -29.17 2.47 14.42
C ASP A 604 -29.13 4.01 14.33
N ILE A 605 -27.90 4.58 14.21
CA ILE A 605 -27.74 6.03 14.06
C ILE A 605 -28.22 6.50 12.66
N ALA A 606 -27.90 5.77 11.60
CA ALA A 606 -28.33 6.10 10.25
C ALA A 606 -29.86 6.08 10.11
N GLU A 607 -30.57 5.16 10.80
CA GLU A 607 -32.03 5.13 10.86
C GLU A 607 -32.61 6.31 11.65
N GLN A 608 -31.94 6.72 12.73
CA GLN A 608 -32.35 7.89 13.52
C GLN A 608 -32.18 9.21 12.75
N LEU A 609 -31.12 9.32 11.93
CA LEU A 609 -30.82 10.50 11.13
C LEU A 609 -31.45 10.51 9.74
N ASP A 610 -32.18 9.43 9.38
CA ASP A 610 -32.70 9.16 8.03
C ASP A 610 -31.59 9.25 6.93
N ASP A 611 -30.38 8.81 7.28
CA ASP A 611 -29.23 8.77 6.37
C ASP A 611 -29.21 7.47 5.57
N ASN A 612 -29.67 7.54 4.33
CA ASN A 612 -29.76 6.39 3.44
C ASN A 612 -28.38 5.85 3.00
N GLU A 613 -27.37 6.69 2.88
CA GLU A 613 -26.05 6.24 2.47
C GLU A 613 -25.41 5.36 3.54
N TYR A 614 -25.36 5.82 4.79
CA TYR A 614 -24.81 5.04 5.89
C TYR A 614 -25.67 3.83 6.27
N ARG A 615 -27.01 3.91 6.09
CA ARG A 615 -27.90 2.75 6.21
C ARG A 615 -27.53 1.63 5.23
N LEU A 616 -27.28 1.98 3.96
CA LEU A 616 -26.85 1.02 2.92
C LEU A 616 -25.45 0.45 3.23
N ARG A 617 -24.51 1.29 3.65
CA ARG A 617 -23.15 0.85 4.05
C ARG A 617 -23.21 -0.11 5.24
N ALA A 618 -24.03 0.18 6.25
CA ALA A 618 -24.19 -0.67 7.44
C ALA A 618 -24.80 -2.03 7.10
N LEU A 619 -25.87 -2.06 6.29
CA LEU A 619 -26.48 -3.31 5.84
C LEU A 619 -25.50 -4.16 5.03
N TRP A 620 -24.68 -3.54 4.17
CA TRP A 620 -23.64 -4.25 3.43
C TRP A 620 -22.57 -4.81 4.37
N GLY A 621 -22.09 -4.03 5.33
CA GLY A 621 -21.08 -4.46 6.29
C GLY A 621 -21.57 -5.60 7.19
N LEU A 622 -22.81 -5.52 7.69
CA LEU A 622 -23.47 -6.59 8.45
C LEU A 622 -23.63 -7.85 7.61
N TRP A 623 -24.09 -7.72 6.36
CA TRP A 623 -24.21 -8.85 5.43
C TRP A 623 -22.85 -9.52 5.21
N TYR A 624 -21.80 -8.75 4.93
CA TYR A 624 -20.46 -9.28 4.68
C TYR A 624 -19.90 -10.00 5.91
N ASN A 625 -20.12 -9.46 7.11
CA ASN A 625 -19.75 -10.11 8.37
C ASN A 625 -20.49 -11.45 8.56
N ARG A 626 -21.82 -11.49 8.30
CA ARG A 626 -22.63 -12.71 8.40
C ARG A 626 -22.20 -13.78 7.39
N VAL A 627 -21.94 -13.40 6.14
CA VAL A 627 -21.42 -14.33 5.11
C VAL A 627 -20.08 -14.91 5.55
N SER A 628 -19.15 -14.07 6.03
CA SER A 628 -17.81 -14.50 6.44
C SER A 628 -17.83 -15.45 7.65
N ASN A 629 -18.82 -15.31 8.52
CA ASN A 629 -19.11 -16.23 9.62
C ASN A 629 -19.93 -17.47 9.20
N ALA A 630 -20.19 -17.63 7.90
CA ALA A 630 -21.04 -18.68 7.34
C ALA A 630 -22.49 -18.70 7.91
N GLU A 631 -22.98 -17.57 8.44
CA GLU A 631 -24.37 -17.39 8.89
C GLU A 631 -25.30 -17.13 7.69
N CYS A 632 -25.38 -18.10 6.76
CA CYS A 632 -25.90 -17.92 5.41
C CYS A 632 -27.36 -17.45 5.36
N ARG A 633 -28.22 -17.95 6.27
CA ARG A 633 -29.65 -17.55 6.33
C ARG A 633 -29.82 -16.13 6.86
N ALA A 634 -29.07 -15.74 7.90
CA ALA A 634 -29.06 -14.38 8.41
C ALA A 634 -28.52 -13.40 7.37
N ALA A 635 -27.49 -13.78 6.63
CA ALA A 635 -26.96 -12.99 5.51
C ALA A 635 -28.03 -12.75 4.43
N LEU A 636 -28.78 -13.79 4.03
CA LEU A 636 -29.89 -13.63 3.06
C LEU A 636 -30.98 -12.65 3.57
N THR A 637 -31.32 -12.71 4.85
CA THR A 637 -32.30 -11.78 5.44
C THR A 637 -31.83 -10.33 5.32
N ILE A 638 -30.55 -10.05 5.61
CA ILE A 638 -29.99 -8.70 5.47
C ILE A 638 -29.92 -8.29 3.99
N ALA A 639 -29.53 -9.21 3.10
CA ALA A 639 -29.49 -8.96 1.66
C ALA A 639 -30.88 -8.60 1.10
N GLN A 640 -31.93 -9.30 1.53
CA GLN A 640 -33.31 -9.00 1.15
C GLN A 640 -33.77 -7.64 1.71
N ARG A 641 -33.43 -7.32 2.95
CA ARG A 641 -33.71 -6.00 3.54
C ARG A 641 -33.02 -4.89 2.72
N TYR A 642 -31.78 -5.08 2.32
CA TYR A 642 -31.06 -4.15 1.43
C TYR A 642 -31.76 -4.00 0.08
N TYR A 643 -32.09 -5.12 -0.57
CA TYR A 643 -32.69 -5.16 -1.90
C TYR A 643 -34.10 -4.53 -1.97
N THR A 644 -34.86 -4.58 -0.89
CA THR A 644 -36.21 -4.02 -0.79
C THR A 644 -36.25 -2.53 -0.48
N ILE A 645 -35.11 -1.85 -0.29
CA ILE A 645 -35.06 -0.39 -0.12
C ILE A 645 -35.62 0.29 -1.38
N PRO A 646 -36.58 1.23 -1.24
CA PRO A 646 -37.23 1.86 -2.38
C PRO A 646 -36.23 2.61 -3.30
N PRO A 647 -36.48 2.65 -4.63
CA PRO A 647 -35.63 3.39 -5.58
C PRO A 647 -35.50 4.90 -5.29
N SER A 648 -36.42 5.48 -4.52
CA SER A 648 -36.33 6.87 -4.05
C SER A 648 -35.26 7.08 -2.96
N GLN A 649 -34.81 6.01 -2.33
CA GLN A 649 -33.85 6.01 -1.22
C GLN A 649 -32.53 5.29 -1.57
N ALA A 650 -32.52 4.53 -2.67
CA ALA A 650 -31.36 3.81 -3.20
C ALA A 650 -31.22 4.05 -4.70
N GLY A 651 -30.02 4.39 -5.16
CA GLY A 651 -29.75 4.60 -6.58
C GLY A 651 -29.74 3.29 -7.40
N PRO A 652 -29.70 3.37 -8.74
CA PRO A 652 -29.60 2.18 -9.59
C PRO A 652 -28.37 1.31 -9.26
N ALA A 653 -27.24 1.95 -8.91
CA ALA A 653 -26.02 1.26 -8.51
C ALA A 653 -26.21 0.46 -7.21
N ASP A 654 -26.91 1.01 -6.21
CA ASP A 654 -27.18 0.34 -4.93
C ASP A 654 -28.07 -0.89 -5.13
N ARG A 655 -29.04 -0.83 -6.05
CA ARG A 655 -29.90 -1.98 -6.35
C ARG A 655 -29.08 -3.17 -6.87
N LEU A 656 -28.06 -2.94 -7.70
CA LEU A 656 -27.17 -3.99 -8.20
C LEU A 656 -26.30 -4.59 -7.09
N ILE A 657 -25.95 -3.80 -6.07
CA ILE A 657 -25.30 -4.34 -4.86
C ILE A 657 -26.23 -5.32 -4.15
N GLY A 658 -27.50 -4.95 -3.98
CA GLY A 658 -28.52 -5.82 -3.40
C GLY A 658 -28.70 -7.13 -4.19
N GLU A 659 -28.75 -7.05 -5.52
CA GLU A 659 -28.78 -8.25 -6.40
C GLU A 659 -27.60 -9.19 -6.13
N ARG A 660 -26.38 -8.65 -6.07
CA ARG A 660 -25.19 -9.45 -5.76
C ARG A 660 -25.27 -10.07 -4.38
N MET A 661 -25.69 -9.30 -3.37
CA MET A 661 -25.82 -9.79 -1.99
C MET A 661 -26.80 -10.97 -1.91
N VAL A 662 -27.96 -10.84 -2.54
CA VAL A 662 -28.97 -11.92 -2.62
C VAL A 662 -28.41 -13.11 -3.37
N GLY A 663 -27.84 -12.91 -4.57
CA GLY A 663 -27.28 -13.98 -5.40
C GLY A 663 -26.17 -14.78 -4.69
N THR A 664 -25.27 -14.07 -4.00
CA THR A 664 -24.20 -14.72 -3.22
C THR A 664 -24.75 -15.52 -2.02
N SER A 665 -25.72 -14.97 -1.29
CA SER A 665 -26.36 -15.68 -0.17
C SER A 665 -27.10 -16.93 -0.61
N LEU A 666 -27.82 -16.87 -1.73
CA LEU A 666 -28.52 -18.02 -2.33
C LEU A 666 -27.55 -19.11 -2.78
N TYR A 667 -26.39 -18.75 -3.35
CA TYR A 667 -25.34 -19.70 -3.68
C TYR A 667 -24.90 -20.53 -2.46
N TYR A 668 -24.60 -19.90 -1.34
CA TYR A 668 -24.16 -20.61 -0.13
C TYR A 668 -25.29 -21.48 0.47
N LEU A 669 -26.55 -21.05 0.34
CA LEU A 669 -27.72 -21.84 0.75
C LEU A 669 -28.07 -23.00 -0.22
N GLY A 670 -27.43 -23.05 -1.40
CA GLY A 670 -27.64 -24.09 -2.40
C GLY A 670 -28.80 -23.84 -3.37
N ASP A 671 -29.41 -22.66 -3.41
CA ASP A 671 -30.36 -22.28 -4.47
C ASP A 671 -29.59 -21.70 -5.67
N LEU A 672 -28.99 -22.58 -6.45
CA LEU A 672 -28.08 -22.24 -7.54
C LEU A 672 -28.76 -21.51 -8.71
N ASN A 673 -30.01 -21.88 -9.06
CA ASN A 673 -30.74 -21.28 -10.17
C ASN A 673 -31.17 -19.85 -9.87
N SER A 674 -31.62 -19.55 -8.67
CA SER A 674 -31.93 -18.18 -8.25
C SER A 674 -30.64 -17.35 -8.10
N ALA A 675 -29.57 -17.92 -7.54
CA ALA A 675 -28.26 -17.28 -7.47
C ALA A 675 -27.76 -16.85 -8.86
N ARG A 676 -27.83 -17.76 -9.85
CA ARG A 676 -27.45 -17.48 -11.23
C ARG A 676 -28.22 -16.29 -11.81
N ARG A 677 -29.55 -16.27 -11.68
CA ARG A 677 -30.41 -15.19 -12.21
C ARG A 677 -30.04 -13.81 -11.64
N HIS A 678 -29.86 -13.71 -10.32
CA HIS A 678 -29.50 -12.46 -9.66
C HIS A 678 -28.09 -11.98 -10.08
N LEU A 679 -27.11 -12.87 -10.18
CA LEU A 679 -25.74 -12.51 -10.56
C LEU A 679 -25.65 -12.12 -12.06
N GLU A 680 -26.30 -12.86 -12.96
CA GLU A 680 -26.35 -12.52 -14.38
C GLU A 680 -27.05 -11.17 -14.61
N HIS A 681 -28.18 -10.91 -13.93
CA HIS A 681 -28.87 -9.61 -14.01
C HIS A 681 -27.98 -8.47 -13.52
N MET A 682 -27.32 -8.62 -12.36
CA MET A 682 -26.38 -7.62 -11.84
C MET A 682 -25.27 -7.30 -12.84
N LEU A 683 -24.67 -8.32 -13.44
CA LEU A 683 -23.57 -8.15 -14.39
C LEU A 683 -24.01 -7.50 -15.70
N SER A 684 -25.22 -7.81 -16.19
CA SER A 684 -25.76 -7.23 -17.43
C SER A 684 -26.09 -5.73 -17.32
N GLU A 685 -26.46 -5.27 -16.12
CA GLU A 685 -26.86 -3.88 -15.87
C GLU A 685 -25.71 -2.99 -15.34
N CYS A 686 -24.56 -3.59 -14.95
CA CYS A 686 -23.47 -2.85 -14.36
C CYS A 686 -22.66 -2.07 -15.38
N THR A 687 -22.79 -0.74 -15.36
CA THR A 687 -22.02 0.17 -16.24
C THR A 687 -20.70 0.61 -15.63
N ALA A 688 -19.75 1.08 -16.46
CA ALA A 688 -18.45 1.55 -16.01
C ALA A 688 -18.49 2.70 -14.97
N PRO A 689 -19.41 3.69 -15.05
CA PRO A 689 -19.58 4.69 -13.98
C PRO A 689 -20.04 4.09 -12.64
N MET A 690 -21.00 3.15 -12.68
CA MET A 690 -21.47 2.45 -11.47
C MET A 690 -20.35 1.65 -10.83
N ARG A 691 -19.56 0.94 -11.63
CA ARG A 691 -18.41 0.18 -11.18
C ARG A 691 -17.39 1.05 -10.42
N ARG A 692 -17.05 2.23 -10.96
CA ARG A 692 -16.17 3.18 -10.26
C ARG A 692 -16.75 3.62 -8.92
N SER A 693 -18.02 3.99 -8.88
CA SER A 693 -18.71 4.35 -7.64
C SER A 693 -18.62 3.23 -6.58
N HIS A 694 -18.80 1.97 -6.99
CA HIS A 694 -18.70 0.80 -6.10
C HIS A 694 -17.31 0.62 -5.51
N ILE A 695 -16.25 0.68 -6.34
CA ILE A 695 -14.86 0.58 -5.88
C ILE A 695 -14.57 1.64 -4.81
N MET A 696 -15.07 2.85 -5.02
CA MET A 696 -14.84 3.95 -4.08
C MET A 696 -15.57 3.79 -2.74
N ARG A 697 -16.78 3.22 -2.74
CA ARG A 697 -17.58 3.05 -1.51
C ARG A 697 -17.19 1.83 -0.71
N PHE A 698 -16.82 0.73 -1.37
CA PHE A 698 -16.61 -0.58 -0.76
C PHE A 698 -15.18 -1.08 -0.85
N GLN A 699 -14.28 -0.33 -1.50
CA GLN A 699 -12.86 -0.61 -1.68
C GLN A 699 -12.56 -1.96 -2.38
N PHE A 700 -13.53 -2.50 -3.12
CA PHE A 700 -13.33 -3.64 -3.99
C PHE A 700 -14.30 -3.60 -5.18
N ASP A 701 -13.97 -4.35 -6.24
CA ASP A 701 -14.74 -4.40 -7.48
C ASP A 701 -15.87 -5.42 -7.39
N LEU A 702 -17.10 -4.94 -7.36
CA LEU A 702 -18.29 -5.80 -7.24
C LEU A 702 -18.51 -6.73 -8.44
N PRO A 703 -18.35 -6.34 -9.71
CA PRO A 703 -18.35 -7.24 -10.85
C PRO A 703 -17.34 -8.40 -10.71
N VAL A 704 -16.10 -8.13 -10.30
CA VAL A 704 -15.09 -9.19 -10.08
C VAL A 704 -15.58 -10.23 -9.06
N ALA A 705 -16.15 -9.77 -7.94
CA ALA A 705 -16.70 -10.68 -6.94
C ALA A 705 -17.96 -11.43 -7.43
N ALA A 706 -18.81 -10.79 -8.25
CA ALA A 706 -19.99 -11.42 -8.86
C ALA A 706 -19.60 -12.49 -9.88
N HIS A 707 -18.65 -12.20 -10.78
CA HIS A 707 -18.09 -13.18 -11.73
C HIS A 707 -17.50 -14.39 -11.00
N GLY A 708 -16.75 -14.17 -9.90
CA GLY A 708 -16.21 -15.28 -9.11
C GLY A 708 -17.29 -16.17 -8.49
N THR A 709 -18.40 -15.60 -8.00
CA THR A 709 -19.51 -16.40 -7.48
C THR A 709 -20.27 -17.10 -8.62
N LEU A 710 -20.49 -16.41 -9.72
CA LEU A 710 -21.21 -16.96 -10.88
C LEU A 710 -20.43 -18.12 -11.54
N ALA A 711 -19.11 -18.03 -11.64
CA ALA A 711 -18.28 -19.12 -12.14
C ALA A 711 -18.45 -20.41 -11.32
N ARG A 712 -18.52 -20.29 -9.98
CA ARG A 712 -18.79 -21.43 -9.09
C ARG A 712 -20.19 -22.01 -9.29
N VAL A 713 -21.18 -21.13 -9.43
CA VAL A 713 -22.57 -21.53 -9.70
C VAL A 713 -22.68 -22.25 -11.06
N LEU A 714 -22.04 -21.73 -12.11
CA LEU A 714 -22.04 -22.35 -13.44
C LEU A 714 -21.39 -23.74 -13.40
N TRP A 715 -20.25 -23.89 -12.72
CA TRP A 715 -19.63 -25.21 -12.56
C TRP A 715 -20.58 -26.21 -11.88
N LEU A 716 -21.23 -25.80 -10.77
CA LEU A 716 -22.19 -26.66 -10.06
C LEU A 716 -23.38 -27.04 -10.93
N LEU A 717 -23.89 -26.15 -11.75
CA LEU A 717 -25.01 -26.38 -12.67
C LEU A 717 -24.65 -27.25 -13.90
N GLY A 718 -23.39 -27.67 -14.06
CA GLY A 718 -22.92 -28.53 -15.16
C GLY A 718 -22.40 -27.77 -16.37
N PHE A 719 -21.90 -26.52 -16.21
CA PHE A 719 -21.25 -25.71 -17.25
C PHE A 719 -19.75 -25.48 -16.95
N PRO A 720 -18.90 -26.54 -16.94
CA PRO A 720 -17.51 -26.44 -16.51
C PRO A 720 -16.62 -25.62 -17.45
N ASP A 721 -16.87 -25.61 -18.77
CA ASP A 721 -16.07 -24.83 -19.72
C ASP A 721 -16.38 -23.33 -19.61
N GLN A 722 -17.65 -22.98 -19.39
CA GLN A 722 -18.05 -21.60 -19.11
C GLN A 722 -17.47 -21.12 -17.78
N ALA A 723 -17.52 -21.93 -16.73
CA ALA A 723 -16.96 -21.61 -15.43
C ALA A 723 -15.45 -21.37 -15.51
N LYS A 724 -14.71 -22.26 -16.21
CA LYS A 724 -13.26 -22.14 -16.43
C LYS A 724 -12.90 -20.85 -17.18
N ARG A 725 -13.62 -20.55 -18.25
CA ARG A 725 -13.39 -19.34 -19.04
C ARG A 725 -13.66 -18.09 -18.21
N MET A 726 -14.82 -18.04 -17.52
CA MET A 726 -15.19 -16.90 -16.69
C MET A 726 -14.21 -16.67 -15.54
N SER A 727 -13.75 -17.72 -14.84
CA SER A 727 -12.78 -17.56 -13.75
C SER A 727 -11.44 -17.02 -14.22
N LYS A 728 -10.97 -17.44 -15.39
CA LYS A 728 -9.74 -16.95 -16.01
C LYS A 728 -9.86 -15.47 -16.42
N GLU A 729 -10.91 -15.12 -17.17
CA GLU A 729 -11.18 -13.73 -17.59
C GLU A 729 -11.32 -12.81 -16.38
N ASN A 730 -11.99 -13.26 -15.32
CA ASN A 730 -12.13 -12.54 -14.07
C ASN A 730 -10.77 -12.26 -13.38
N ALA A 731 -9.88 -13.23 -13.36
CA ALA A 731 -8.53 -13.06 -12.78
C ALA A 731 -7.65 -12.12 -13.63
N GLU A 732 -7.76 -12.20 -14.98
CA GLU A 732 -7.07 -11.29 -15.89
C GLU A 732 -7.57 -9.84 -15.72
N GLU A 733 -8.88 -9.65 -15.61
CA GLU A 733 -9.51 -8.34 -15.35
C GLU A 733 -9.07 -7.77 -13.99
N ALA A 734 -9.10 -8.59 -12.94
CA ALA A 734 -8.69 -8.17 -11.60
C ALA A 734 -7.22 -7.74 -11.53
N ARG A 735 -6.33 -8.37 -12.31
CA ARG A 735 -4.91 -7.96 -12.42
C ARG A 735 -4.73 -6.61 -13.12
N ALA A 736 -5.66 -6.22 -14.00
CA ALA A 736 -5.62 -4.95 -14.71
C ALA A 736 -6.13 -3.77 -13.89
N ILE A 737 -6.79 -4.02 -12.75
CA ILE A 737 -7.33 -3.00 -11.85
C ILE A 737 -6.21 -2.48 -10.95
N ASP A 738 -6.21 -1.16 -10.68
CA ASP A 738 -5.20 -0.46 -9.88
C ASP A 738 -5.12 -1.00 -8.43
N ARG A 739 -3.98 -0.81 -7.76
CA ARG A 739 -3.60 -1.37 -6.43
C ARG A 739 -4.63 -1.24 -5.31
N VAL A 740 -5.52 -0.24 -5.34
CA VAL A 740 -6.59 -0.06 -4.34
C VAL A 740 -7.62 -1.19 -4.34
N ALA A 741 -7.72 -1.93 -5.44
CA ALA A 741 -8.62 -3.08 -5.56
C ALA A 741 -7.92 -4.44 -5.34
N SER A 742 -6.83 -4.48 -4.56
CA SER A 742 -6.06 -5.71 -4.28
C SER A 742 -6.92 -6.84 -3.72
N VAL A 743 -7.92 -6.53 -2.89
CA VAL A 743 -8.89 -7.52 -2.38
C VAL A 743 -9.68 -8.18 -3.51
N SER A 744 -9.99 -7.45 -4.60
CA SER A 744 -10.66 -8.01 -5.78
C SER A 744 -9.79 -9.05 -6.48
N LEU A 745 -8.48 -8.83 -6.55
CA LEU A 745 -7.54 -9.79 -7.11
C LEU A 745 -7.50 -11.09 -6.30
N TYR A 746 -7.51 -11.02 -4.96
CA TYR A 746 -7.52 -12.21 -4.12
C TYR A 746 -8.79 -13.04 -4.31
N TRP A 747 -9.97 -12.39 -4.39
CA TRP A 747 -11.23 -13.06 -4.71
C TRP A 747 -11.22 -13.73 -6.09
N ALA A 748 -10.61 -13.10 -7.09
CA ALA A 748 -10.51 -13.65 -8.44
C ALA A 748 -9.55 -14.86 -8.50
N LEU A 749 -8.38 -14.76 -7.85
CA LEU A 749 -7.39 -15.85 -7.76
C LEU A 749 -7.95 -17.03 -6.96
N ASP A 750 -8.67 -16.79 -5.87
CA ASP A 750 -9.39 -17.79 -5.10
C ASP A 750 -10.40 -18.55 -5.96
N CYS A 751 -11.17 -17.84 -6.78
CA CYS A 751 -12.11 -18.46 -7.70
C CYS A 751 -11.39 -19.31 -8.77
N GLU A 752 -10.35 -18.77 -9.41
CA GLU A 752 -9.59 -19.47 -10.46
C GLU A 752 -8.93 -20.74 -9.91
N CYS A 753 -8.36 -20.69 -8.70
CA CYS A 753 -7.81 -21.86 -8.02
C CYS A 753 -8.88 -22.92 -7.75
N MET A 754 -10.02 -22.53 -7.18
CA MET A 754 -11.10 -23.44 -6.87
C MET A 754 -11.70 -24.11 -8.12
N ILE A 755 -11.94 -23.36 -9.18
CA ILE A 755 -12.44 -23.90 -10.45
C ILE A 755 -11.38 -24.80 -11.10
N GLY A 756 -10.09 -24.41 -11.09
CA GLY A 756 -9.00 -25.25 -11.57
C GLY A 756 -8.96 -26.62 -10.91
N LEU A 757 -9.03 -26.65 -9.57
CA LEU A 757 -9.12 -27.90 -8.79
C LEU A 757 -10.36 -28.72 -9.13
N ALA A 758 -11.50 -28.06 -9.33
CA ALA A 758 -12.78 -28.71 -9.60
C ALA A 758 -12.85 -29.36 -10.99
N VAL A 759 -12.27 -28.73 -12.03
CA VAL A 759 -12.27 -29.24 -13.40
C VAL A 759 -11.02 -30.05 -13.76
N GLY A 760 -10.04 -30.13 -12.85
CA GLY A 760 -8.77 -30.85 -13.05
C GLY A 760 -7.71 -30.06 -13.82
N ASP A 761 -7.83 -28.73 -13.91
CA ASP A 761 -6.79 -27.82 -14.45
C ASP A 761 -5.76 -27.47 -13.37
N MET A 762 -4.87 -28.42 -13.11
CA MET A 762 -3.87 -28.29 -12.05
C MET A 762 -2.90 -27.12 -12.28
N ALA A 763 -2.59 -26.81 -13.55
CA ALA A 763 -1.67 -25.72 -13.87
C ALA A 763 -2.27 -24.34 -13.49
N ALA A 764 -3.56 -24.13 -13.78
CA ALA A 764 -4.27 -22.90 -13.37
C ALA A 764 -4.37 -22.80 -11.84
N ALA A 765 -4.71 -23.90 -11.16
CA ALA A 765 -4.83 -23.94 -9.71
C ALA A 765 -3.50 -23.58 -9.02
N GLU A 766 -2.37 -24.15 -9.46
CA GLU A 766 -1.04 -23.89 -8.93
C GLU A 766 -0.60 -22.46 -9.13
N TYR A 767 -0.77 -21.96 -10.35
CA TYR A 767 -0.43 -20.57 -10.67
C TYR A 767 -1.19 -19.59 -9.78
N SER A 768 -2.50 -19.80 -9.60
CA SER A 768 -3.35 -18.92 -8.80
C SER A 768 -3.06 -19.02 -7.30
N ALA A 769 -2.82 -20.24 -6.76
CA ALA A 769 -2.45 -20.43 -5.37
C ALA A 769 -1.09 -19.80 -5.03
N ALA A 770 -0.06 -20.02 -5.88
CA ALA A 770 1.27 -19.43 -5.69
C ALA A 770 1.21 -17.90 -5.81
N THR A 771 0.44 -17.38 -6.77
CA THR A 771 0.26 -15.93 -6.93
C THR A 771 -0.46 -15.34 -5.72
N LEU A 772 -1.52 -15.97 -5.22
CA LEU A 772 -2.26 -15.56 -4.03
C LEU A 772 -1.33 -15.48 -2.82
N LEU A 773 -0.50 -16.50 -2.59
CA LEU A 773 0.44 -16.53 -1.48
C LEU A 773 1.53 -15.46 -1.62
N ASP A 774 2.13 -15.29 -2.81
CA ASP A 774 3.16 -14.27 -3.03
C ASP A 774 2.66 -12.85 -2.69
N TYR A 775 1.45 -12.50 -3.12
CA TYR A 775 0.85 -11.21 -2.81
C TYR A 775 0.48 -11.08 -1.32
N THR A 776 -0.15 -12.11 -0.74
CA THR A 776 -0.71 -12.01 0.61
C THR A 776 0.32 -12.14 1.71
N VAL A 777 1.43 -12.85 1.47
CA VAL A 777 2.61 -12.87 2.37
C VAL A 777 3.26 -11.49 2.42
N LYS A 778 3.41 -10.82 1.28
CA LYS A 778 3.96 -9.44 1.22
C LYS A 778 3.09 -8.43 1.97
N GLN A 779 1.79 -8.64 2.01
CA GLN A 779 0.82 -7.73 2.61
C GLN A 779 0.37 -8.14 4.02
N GLY A 780 0.84 -9.27 4.56
CA GLY A 780 0.48 -9.76 5.88
C GLY A 780 -0.98 -10.17 6.05
N LEU A 781 -1.69 -10.52 4.96
CA LEU A 781 -3.11 -10.87 4.94
C LEU A 781 -3.35 -12.31 5.41
N ARG A 782 -3.36 -12.54 6.73
CA ARG A 782 -3.40 -13.86 7.37
C ARG A 782 -4.50 -14.78 6.85
N PHE A 783 -5.72 -14.27 6.67
CA PHE A 783 -6.84 -15.06 6.16
C PHE A 783 -6.54 -15.61 4.74
N TRP A 784 -6.08 -14.75 3.85
CA TRP A 784 -5.77 -15.15 2.47
C TRP A 784 -4.55 -16.08 2.38
N GLN A 785 -3.56 -15.91 3.27
CA GLN A 785 -2.43 -16.84 3.40
C GLN A 785 -2.90 -18.24 3.81
N ALA A 786 -3.72 -18.32 4.87
CA ALA A 786 -4.26 -19.58 5.34
C ALA A 786 -5.08 -20.32 4.27
N LEU A 787 -5.84 -19.55 3.47
CA LEU A 787 -6.58 -20.11 2.33
C LEU A 787 -5.63 -20.59 1.22
N GLY A 788 -4.57 -19.81 0.91
CA GLY A 788 -3.53 -20.20 -0.06
C GLY A 788 -2.83 -21.50 0.35
N HIS A 789 -2.37 -21.62 1.61
CA HIS A 789 -1.79 -22.86 2.15
C HIS A 789 -2.78 -24.03 2.06
N SER A 790 -4.08 -23.79 2.31
CA SER A 790 -5.11 -24.83 2.15
C SER A 790 -5.22 -25.31 0.71
N TYR A 791 -5.07 -24.44 -0.28
CA TYR A 791 -5.03 -24.82 -1.69
C TYR A 791 -3.75 -25.55 -2.07
N GLU A 792 -2.57 -25.12 -1.59
CA GLU A 792 -1.31 -25.85 -1.81
C GLU A 792 -1.41 -27.29 -1.28
N GLY A 793 -2.01 -27.46 -0.09
CA GLY A 793 -2.26 -28.78 0.48
C GLY A 793 -3.15 -29.65 -0.41
N GLN A 794 -4.27 -29.12 -0.94
CA GLN A 794 -5.14 -29.84 -1.86
C GLN A 794 -4.45 -30.18 -3.18
N ILE A 795 -3.66 -29.27 -3.73
CA ILE A 795 -2.88 -29.47 -4.96
C ILE A 795 -1.86 -30.59 -4.76
N SER A 796 -1.13 -30.60 -3.64
CA SER A 796 -0.15 -31.65 -3.30
C SER A 796 -0.80 -33.02 -3.17
N ILE A 797 -1.96 -33.11 -2.51
CA ILE A 797 -2.75 -34.35 -2.42
C ILE A 797 -3.09 -34.88 -3.83
N LYS A 798 -3.64 -33.99 -4.71
CA LYS A 798 -4.05 -34.38 -6.07
C LYS A 798 -2.86 -34.75 -6.99
N ARG A 799 -1.66 -34.28 -6.68
CA ARG A 799 -0.41 -34.65 -7.37
C ARG A 799 0.21 -35.99 -6.89
N GLY A 800 -0.30 -36.55 -5.79
CA GLY A 800 0.20 -37.79 -5.20
C GLY A 800 1.20 -37.58 -4.04
N ASP A 801 1.59 -36.35 -3.69
CA ASP A 801 2.33 -36.08 -2.46
C ASP A 801 1.36 -35.87 -1.28
N VAL A 802 0.67 -37.01 -0.97
CA VAL A 802 -0.48 -37.00 -0.06
C VAL A 802 -0.06 -36.62 1.37
N VAL A 803 1.09 -37.12 1.85
CA VAL A 803 1.54 -36.88 3.23
C VAL A 803 1.85 -35.42 3.48
N ALA A 804 2.64 -34.79 2.59
CA ALA A 804 2.95 -33.36 2.69
C ALA A 804 1.69 -32.51 2.50
N GLY A 805 0.82 -32.90 1.55
CA GLY A 805 -0.44 -32.22 1.28
C GLY A 805 -1.40 -32.22 2.47
N VAL A 806 -1.56 -33.34 3.17
CA VAL A 806 -2.38 -33.44 4.39
C VAL A 806 -1.82 -32.56 5.51
N GLN A 807 -0.49 -32.51 5.68
CA GLN A 807 0.14 -31.65 6.68
C GLN A 807 -0.07 -30.16 6.36
N CYS A 808 0.14 -29.78 5.10
CA CYS A 808 -0.05 -28.41 4.63
C CYS A 808 -1.52 -27.95 4.80
N LEU A 809 -2.48 -28.79 4.36
CA LEU A 809 -3.91 -28.49 4.48
C LEU A 809 -4.36 -28.37 5.95
N ARG A 810 -3.82 -29.23 6.83
CA ARG A 810 -4.11 -29.14 8.28
C ARG A 810 -3.58 -27.83 8.87
N SER A 811 -2.34 -27.42 8.54
CA SER A 811 -1.78 -26.14 8.97
C SER A 811 -2.62 -24.96 8.47
N GLY A 812 -3.01 -24.96 7.20
CA GLY A 812 -3.88 -23.92 6.64
C GLY A 812 -5.24 -23.83 7.33
N LEU A 813 -5.85 -24.98 7.68
CA LEU A 813 -7.11 -25.03 8.44
C LEU A 813 -6.96 -24.50 9.87
N ASP A 814 -5.85 -24.79 10.56
CA ASP A 814 -5.57 -24.26 11.90
C ASP A 814 -5.36 -22.74 11.84
N GLU A 815 -4.63 -22.23 10.85
CA GLU A 815 -4.49 -20.80 10.59
C GLU A 815 -5.86 -20.13 10.30
N LEU A 816 -6.75 -20.76 9.52
CA LEU A 816 -8.11 -20.25 9.26
C LEU A 816 -8.93 -20.12 10.55
N ARG A 817 -8.83 -21.10 11.46
CA ARG A 817 -9.51 -21.04 12.78
C ARG A 817 -9.05 -19.81 13.58
N GLU A 818 -7.75 -19.51 13.57
CA GLU A 818 -7.22 -18.32 14.27
C GLU A 818 -7.79 -17.02 13.71
N THR A 819 -8.05 -16.94 12.41
CA THR A 819 -8.63 -15.75 11.77
C THR A 819 -10.13 -15.60 11.95
N ARG A 820 -10.80 -16.57 12.59
CA ARG A 820 -12.27 -16.65 12.78
C ARG A 820 -13.08 -16.67 11.46
N TYR A 821 -12.44 -16.89 10.34
CA TYR A 821 -13.12 -17.01 9.04
C TYR A 821 -13.52 -18.45 8.82
N VAL A 822 -14.82 -18.73 8.79
CA VAL A 822 -15.34 -20.12 8.75
C VAL A 822 -16.10 -20.46 7.46
N LEU A 823 -16.26 -19.47 6.57
CA LEU A 823 -16.90 -19.70 5.26
C LEU A 823 -16.09 -20.70 4.41
N ARG A 824 -16.75 -21.68 3.80
CA ARG A 824 -16.15 -22.77 3.00
C ARG A 824 -15.24 -23.75 3.79
N TYR A 825 -15.12 -23.56 5.08
CA TYR A 825 -14.36 -24.44 5.97
C TYR A 825 -14.81 -25.91 5.88
N PRO A 826 -16.14 -26.24 5.79
CA PRO A 826 -16.59 -27.61 5.60
C PRO A 826 -16.03 -28.30 4.35
N GLY A 827 -15.96 -27.60 3.22
CA GLY A 827 -15.40 -28.15 1.98
C GLY A 827 -13.90 -28.47 2.09
N LEU A 828 -13.13 -27.63 2.81
CA LEU A 828 -11.72 -27.88 3.08
C LEU A 828 -11.51 -29.07 4.03
N LEU A 829 -12.37 -29.25 5.03
CA LEU A 829 -12.37 -30.44 5.87
C LEU A 829 -12.68 -31.71 5.06
N GLY A 830 -13.58 -31.63 4.09
CA GLY A 830 -13.85 -32.73 3.16
C GLY A 830 -12.60 -33.16 2.40
N ALA A 831 -11.88 -32.22 1.82
CA ALA A 831 -10.61 -32.47 1.12
C ALA A 831 -9.52 -33.05 2.06
N LEU A 832 -9.47 -32.57 3.31
CA LEU A 832 -8.57 -33.16 4.32
C LEU A 832 -8.92 -34.62 4.63
N ALA A 833 -10.22 -34.93 4.77
CA ALA A 833 -10.69 -36.29 5.06
C ALA A 833 -10.34 -37.27 3.91
N GLU A 834 -10.51 -36.88 2.64
CA GLU A 834 -10.06 -37.66 1.49
C GLU A 834 -8.55 -37.93 1.57
N GLY A 835 -7.70 -36.87 1.73
CA GLY A 835 -6.26 -37.06 1.81
C GLY A 835 -5.81 -37.91 3.01
N MET A 836 -6.50 -37.81 4.16
CA MET A 836 -6.22 -38.67 5.33
C MET A 836 -6.54 -40.16 5.07
N ALA A 837 -7.60 -40.45 4.33
CA ALA A 837 -7.93 -41.79 3.92
C ALA A 837 -6.87 -42.39 2.98
N ASP A 838 -6.36 -41.59 2.04
CA ASP A 838 -5.32 -42.05 1.10
C ASP A 838 -4.01 -42.45 1.80
N ILE A 839 -3.74 -41.92 3.01
CA ILE A 839 -2.59 -42.31 3.86
C ILE A 839 -2.96 -43.33 4.94
N GLY A 840 -4.15 -43.98 4.84
CA GLY A 840 -4.60 -45.02 5.73
C GLY A 840 -5.20 -44.57 7.07
N GLN A 841 -5.44 -43.29 7.30
CA GLN A 841 -6.00 -42.72 8.54
C GLN A 841 -7.55 -42.69 8.52
N VAL A 842 -8.20 -43.79 8.11
CA VAL A 842 -9.65 -43.84 7.84
C VAL A 842 -10.51 -43.44 9.06
N THR A 843 -10.21 -43.94 10.27
CA THR A 843 -10.96 -43.55 11.49
C THR A 843 -10.93 -42.07 11.77
N GLN A 844 -9.75 -41.42 11.58
CA GLN A 844 -9.63 -39.97 11.78
C GLN A 844 -10.32 -39.19 10.65
N ALA A 845 -10.25 -39.68 9.41
CA ALA A 845 -10.95 -39.12 8.27
C ALA A 845 -12.48 -39.13 8.48
N LEU A 846 -13.04 -40.18 9.02
CA LEU A 846 -14.47 -40.26 9.40
C LEU A 846 -14.86 -39.22 10.45
N ALA A 847 -14.02 -38.99 11.46
CA ALA A 847 -14.28 -37.96 12.45
C ALA A 847 -14.24 -36.54 11.83
N VAL A 848 -13.31 -36.29 10.90
CA VAL A 848 -13.18 -34.98 10.19
C VAL A 848 -14.37 -34.73 9.27
N ILE A 849 -14.85 -35.75 8.53
CA ILE A 849 -16.02 -35.58 7.65
C ILE A 849 -17.31 -35.39 8.46
N ASP A 850 -17.46 -36.05 9.61
CA ASP A 850 -18.59 -35.85 10.51
C ASP A 850 -18.60 -34.43 11.09
N GLU A 851 -17.41 -33.86 11.46
CA GLU A 851 -17.27 -32.44 11.83
C GLU A 851 -17.71 -31.52 10.69
N ALA A 852 -17.29 -31.81 9.44
CA ALA A 852 -17.66 -31.02 8.28
C ALA A 852 -19.17 -30.99 8.03
N LEU A 853 -19.83 -32.12 8.13
CA LEU A 853 -21.29 -32.24 7.98
C LEU A 853 -22.04 -31.48 9.07
N ALA A 854 -21.62 -31.64 10.35
CA ALA A 854 -22.22 -30.94 11.48
C ALA A 854 -22.07 -29.39 11.34
N LYS A 855 -20.93 -28.93 10.84
CA LYS A 855 -20.73 -27.49 10.55
C LYS A 855 -21.65 -27.00 9.43
N CYS A 856 -21.78 -27.75 8.33
CA CYS A 856 -22.74 -27.43 7.26
C CYS A 856 -24.17 -27.28 7.77
N GLU A 857 -24.59 -28.16 8.69
CA GLU A 857 -25.92 -28.11 9.27
C GLU A 857 -26.10 -26.89 10.19
N ALA A 858 -25.09 -26.58 11.01
CA ALA A 858 -25.12 -25.47 11.96
C ALA A 858 -25.12 -24.09 11.27
N THR A 859 -24.45 -23.96 10.13
CA THR A 859 -24.28 -22.70 9.41
C THR A 859 -25.25 -22.47 8.25
N ASP A 860 -26.04 -23.50 7.87
CA ASP A 860 -26.84 -23.55 6.63
C ASP A 860 -26.00 -23.38 5.36
N GLU A 861 -24.69 -23.64 5.37
CA GLU A 861 -23.82 -23.64 4.19
C GLU A 861 -24.05 -24.92 3.35
N ARG A 862 -25.10 -24.92 2.52
CA ARG A 862 -25.64 -26.12 1.88
C ARG A 862 -25.01 -26.52 0.54
N TRP A 863 -24.30 -25.61 -0.13
CA TRP A 863 -23.78 -25.83 -1.49
C TRP A 863 -22.82 -27.03 -1.61
N THR A 864 -22.11 -27.40 -0.54
CA THR A 864 -21.12 -28.50 -0.52
C THR A 864 -21.65 -29.79 0.14
N MET A 865 -22.89 -29.79 0.66
CA MET A 865 -23.45 -30.92 1.39
C MET A 865 -23.37 -32.25 0.61
N THR A 866 -23.68 -32.21 -0.69
CA THR A 866 -23.61 -33.37 -1.59
C THR A 866 -22.23 -34.02 -1.61
N GLU A 867 -21.17 -33.18 -1.76
CA GLU A 867 -19.80 -33.67 -1.84
C GLU A 867 -19.33 -34.27 -0.51
N LEU A 868 -19.70 -33.64 0.61
CA LEU A 868 -19.37 -34.17 1.94
C LEU A 868 -20.04 -35.54 2.19
N LEU A 869 -21.30 -35.73 1.79
CA LEU A 869 -21.99 -37.01 1.86
C LEU A 869 -21.34 -38.06 0.94
N ARG A 870 -20.91 -37.66 -0.28
CA ARG A 870 -20.16 -38.55 -1.17
C ARG A 870 -18.84 -39.00 -0.53
N ILE A 871 -18.06 -38.08 0.01
CA ILE A 871 -16.78 -38.39 0.67
C ILE A 871 -17.03 -39.32 1.86
N ARG A 872 -18.04 -39.05 2.67
CA ARG A 872 -18.41 -39.93 3.77
C ARG A 872 -18.74 -41.36 3.30
N GLY A 873 -19.52 -41.51 2.22
CA GLY A 873 -19.82 -42.78 1.60
C GLY A 873 -18.56 -43.53 1.14
N GLU A 874 -17.63 -42.82 0.49
CA GLU A 874 -16.34 -43.42 0.08
C GLU A 874 -15.51 -43.89 1.29
N LEU A 875 -15.45 -43.08 2.35
CA LEU A 875 -14.71 -43.42 3.58
C LEU A 875 -15.30 -44.67 4.28
N VAL A 876 -16.64 -44.72 4.43
CA VAL A 876 -17.33 -45.88 5.03
C VAL A 876 -17.10 -47.13 4.20
N ARG A 877 -17.12 -47.03 2.86
CA ARG A 877 -16.85 -48.18 1.96
C ARG A 877 -15.47 -48.82 2.18
N LEU A 878 -14.47 -48.05 2.63
CA LEU A 878 -13.11 -48.55 2.92
C LEU A 878 -13.06 -49.55 4.09
N GLU A 879 -14.10 -49.66 4.91
CA GLU A 879 -14.19 -50.68 5.97
C GLU A 879 -14.39 -52.12 5.42
N GLY A 880 -14.83 -52.24 4.18
CA GLY A 880 -14.86 -53.50 3.44
C GLY A 880 -15.92 -54.52 3.90
N THR A 881 -16.86 -54.14 4.77
CA THR A 881 -17.96 -55.02 5.25
C THR A 881 -19.23 -54.82 4.42
N SER A 882 -20.18 -55.77 4.49
CA SER A 882 -21.47 -55.64 3.80
C SER A 882 -22.32 -54.52 4.42
N GLU A 883 -22.26 -54.34 5.73
CA GLU A 883 -22.91 -53.24 6.44
C GLU A 883 -22.37 -51.91 6.02
N ALA A 884 -21.03 -51.79 5.88
CA ALA A 884 -20.37 -50.60 5.40
C ALA A 884 -20.77 -50.23 3.96
N SER A 885 -20.87 -51.24 3.09
CA SER A 885 -21.32 -51.03 1.71
C SER A 885 -22.77 -50.55 1.63
N ALA A 886 -23.68 -51.06 2.49
CA ALA A 886 -25.05 -50.57 2.55
C ALA A 886 -25.15 -49.16 3.12
N ALA A 887 -24.35 -48.82 4.15
CA ALA A 887 -24.28 -47.48 4.68
C ALA A 887 -23.68 -46.47 3.66
N ALA A 888 -22.69 -46.91 2.88
CA ALA A 888 -22.13 -46.07 1.79
C ALA A 888 -23.18 -45.81 0.69
N GLU A 889 -23.96 -46.81 0.30
CA GLU A 889 -25.08 -46.68 -0.64
C GLU A 889 -26.09 -45.64 -0.17
N ASP A 890 -26.46 -45.66 1.13
CA ASP A 890 -27.38 -44.71 1.74
C ASP A 890 -26.82 -43.27 1.69
N HIS A 891 -25.54 -43.05 2.00
CA HIS A 891 -24.89 -41.72 1.90
C HIS A 891 -24.86 -41.20 0.46
N PHE A 892 -24.58 -42.06 -0.52
CA PHE A 892 -24.61 -41.63 -1.93
C PHE A 892 -26.02 -41.29 -2.40
N LEU A 893 -27.02 -42.02 -1.97
CA LEU A 893 -28.44 -41.73 -2.27
C LEU A 893 -28.90 -40.42 -1.63
N GLN A 894 -28.49 -40.13 -0.39
CA GLN A 894 -28.74 -38.85 0.26
C GLN A 894 -28.04 -37.71 -0.49
N GLY A 895 -26.79 -37.89 -0.92
CA GLY A 895 -26.06 -36.92 -1.73
C GLY A 895 -26.75 -36.65 -3.08
N LEU A 896 -27.24 -37.66 -3.77
CA LEU A 896 -28.01 -37.51 -5.01
C LEU A 896 -29.31 -36.73 -4.80
N ASP A 897 -30.03 -36.97 -3.70
CA ASP A 897 -31.24 -36.23 -3.37
C ASP A 897 -30.92 -34.70 -3.12
N TRP A 898 -29.84 -34.39 -2.41
CA TRP A 898 -29.37 -33.03 -2.23
C TRP A 898 -28.99 -32.37 -3.55
N ALA A 899 -28.20 -33.04 -4.39
CA ALA A 899 -27.78 -32.54 -5.69
C ALA A 899 -28.98 -32.19 -6.61
N ARG A 900 -29.96 -33.06 -6.66
CA ARG A 900 -31.19 -32.91 -7.45
C ARG A 900 -32.05 -31.74 -6.97
N ARG A 901 -32.22 -31.59 -5.65
CA ARG A 901 -32.94 -30.45 -5.08
C ARG A 901 -32.27 -29.11 -5.39
N GLN A 902 -30.95 -29.06 -5.41
CA GLN A 902 -30.15 -27.86 -5.72
C GLN A 902 -29.99 -27.60 -7.22
N GLY A 903 -30.27 -28.61 -8.07
CA GLY A 903 -29.92 -28.57 -9.50
C GLY A 903 -28.40 -28.65 -9.75
N ALA A 904 -27.62 -29.15 -8.79
CA ALA A 904 -26.17 -29.25 -8.81
C ALA A 904 -25.67 -30.42 -9.64
N LEU A 905 -25.74 -30.31 -10.98
CA LEU A 905 -25.44 -31.39 -11.91
C LEU A 905 -24.02 -31.97 -11.77
N SER A 906 -23.02 -31.12 -11.50
CA SER A 906 -21.64 -31.59 -11.28
C SER A 906 -21.51 -32.46 -10.01
N TRP A 907 -22.21 -32.09 -8.93
CA TRP A 907 -22.27 -32.91 -7.73
C TRP A 907 -23.11 -34.19 -7.92
N GLU A 908 -24.23 -34.10 -8.69
CA GLU A 908 -25.03 -35.26 -9.05
C GLU A 908 -24.20 -36.30 -9.82
N LEU A 909 -23.36 -35.84 -10.76
CA LEU A 909 -22.47 -36.73 -11.53
C LEU A 909 -21.46 -37.45 -10.62
N ARG A 910 -20.80 -36.72 -9.71
CA ARG A 910 -19.81 -37.33 -8.79
C ARG A 910 -20.45 -38.36 -7.88
N CYS A 911 -21.60 -38.07 -7.27
CA CYS A 911 -22.34 -39.00 -6.44
C CYS A 911 -22.84 -40.21 -7.24
N ALA A 912 -23.39 -39.98 -8.45
CA ALA A 912 -23.84 -41.06 -9.33
C ALA A 912 -22.67 -41.95 -9.76
N THR A 913 -21.50 -41.40 -10.02
CA THR A 913 -20.29 -42.14 -10.37
C THR A 913 -19.81 -43.00 -9.19
N SER A 914 -19.79 -42.47 -7.96
CA SER A 914 -19.44 -43.24 -6.76
C SER A 914 -20.42 -44.39 -6.50
N LEU A 915 -21.72 -44.13 -6.61
CA LEU A 915 -22.76 -45.14 -6.42
C LEU A 915 -22.76 -46.20 -7.54
N ALA A 916 -22.58 -45.76 -8.80
CA ALA A 916 -22.49 -46.68 -9.93
C ALA A 916 -21.28 -47.62 -9.84
N ARG A 917 -20.14 -47.11 -9.35
CA ARG A 917 -18.95 -47.93 -9.06
C ARG A 917 -19.23 -48.97 -7.98
N LEU A 918 -19.84 -48.54 -6.86
CA LEU A 918 -20.24 -49.47 -5.78
C LEU A 918 -21.18 -50.59 -6.31
N TRP A 919 -22.19 -50.23 -7.12
CA TRP A 919 -23.11 -51.22 -7.70
C TRP A 919 -22.43 -52.13 -8.73
N HIS A 920 -21.50 -51.60 -9.53
CA HIS A 920 -20.71 -52.42 -10.48
C HIS A 920 -19.86 -53.44 -9.71
N ASP A 921 -19.16 -53.06 -8.67
CA ASP A 921 -18.34 -53.91 -7.80
C ASP A 921 -19.18 -55.00 -7.12
N GLN A 922 -20.48 -54.77 -6.92
CA GLN A 922 -21.47 -55.75 -6.40
C GLN A 922 -22.12 -56.60 -7.49
N GLY A 923 -21.71 -56.49 -8.77
CA GLY A 923 -22.31 -57.19 -9.89
C GLY A 923 -23.66 -56.59 -10.36
N ARG A 924 -24.03 -55.41 -9.92
CA ARG A 924 -25.27 -54.68 -10.28
C ARG A 924 -25.02 -53.72 -11.47
N SER A 925 -24.26 -54.16 -12.49
CA SER A 925 -23.79 -53.34 -13.61
C SER A 925 -24.93 -52.67 -14.38
N LYS A 926 -26.07 -53.36 -14.59
CA LYS A 926 -27.26 -52.80 -15.25
C LYS A 926 -27.81 -51.58 -14.49
N GLN A 927 -27.93 -51.70 -13.16
CA GLN A 927 -28.44 -50.59 -12.32
C GLN A 927 -27.44 -49.39 -12.31
N ALA A 928 -26.14 -49.71 -12.29
CA ALA A 928 -25.08 -48.68 -12.40
C ALA A 928 -25.19 -47.88 -13.71
N HIS A 929 -25.39 -48.60 -14.83
CA HIS A 929 -25.56 -48.00 -16.16
C HIS A 929 -26.83 -47.15 -16.26
N GLU A 930 -27.97 -47.69 -15.78
CA GLU A 930 -29.27 -46.96 -15.76
C GLU A 930 -29.27 -45.72 -14.88
N LEU A 931 -28.43 -45.69 -13.84
CA LEU A 931 -28.25 -44.50 -13.00
C LEU A 931 -27.37 -43.42 -13.65
N LEU A 932 -26.18 -43.80 -14.16
CA LEU A 932 -25.12 -42.86 -14.51
C LEU A 932 -25.35 -42.24 -15.90
N THR A 933 -25.82 -43.06 -16.89
CA THR A 933 -26.02 -42.59 -18.27
C THR A 933 -26.94 -41.36 -18.36
N PRO A 934 -28.16 -41.31 -17.76
CA PRO A 934 -29.04 -40.18 -17.84
C PRO A 934 -28.47 -38.91 -17.18
N VAL A 935 -27.59 -39.04 -16.17
CA VAL A 935 -26.92 -37.91 -15.54
C VAL A 935 -25.83 -37.35 -16.48
N TYR A 936 -25.03 -38.24 -17.06
CA TYR A 936 -23.99 -37.89 -18.04
C TYR A 936 -24.55 -37.17 -19.27
N ASP A 937 -25.65 -37.65 -19.83
CA ASP A 937 -26.28 -37.14 -21.06
C ASP A 937 -26.86 -35.74 -20.90
N ARG A 938 -27.01 -35.23 -19.67
CA ARG A 938 -27.44 -33.84 -19.40
C ARG A 938 -26.33 -32.83 -19.59
N PHE A 939 -25.07 -33.25 -19.67
CA PHE A 939 -23.97 -32.33 -19.92
C PHE A 939 -23.87 -31.99 -21.40
N THR A 940 -23.65 -30.70 -21.68
CA THR A 940 -23.51 -30.16 -23.03
C THR A 940 -22.09 -29.70 -23.34
N GLU A 941 -21.21 -29.64 -22.31
CA GLU A 941 -19.83 -29.22 -22.39
C GLU A 941 -18.98 -29.91 -21.32
N GLY A 942 -17.67 -29.64 -21.28
CA GLY A 942 -16.76 -30.09 -20.21
C GLY A 942 -16.31 -31.55 -20.35
N PHE A 943 -16.49 -32.21 -21.50
CA PHE A 943 -16.15 -33.61 -21.70
C PHE A 943 -14.65 -33.95 -21.54
N ALA A 944 -13.79 -32.91 -21.49
CA ALA A 944 -12.38 -33.08 -21.19
C ALA A 944 -12.05 -33.04 -19.68
N THR A 945 -13.01 -32.76 -18.80
CA THR A 945 -12.81 -32.74 -17.34
C THR A 945 -12.62 -34.17 -16.79
N SER A 946 -11.93 -34.27 -15.64
CA SER A 946 -11.68 -35.58 -14.98
C SER A 946 -12.97 -36.30 -14.63
N ASP A 947 -13.99 -35.58 -14.14
CA ASP A 947 -15.25 -36.15 -13.68
C ASP A 947 -16.04 -36.81 -14.85
N LEU A 948 -16.18 -36.07 -15.98
CA LEU A 948 -16.90 -36.58 -17.15
C LEU A 948 -16.13 -37.70 -17.84
N ARG A 949 -14.80 -37.67 -17.89
CA ARG A 949 -13.99 -38.81 -18.40
C ARG A 949 -14.15 -40.06 -17.55
N THR A 950 -14.10 -39.90 -16.22
CA THR A 950 -14.29 -41.02 -15.29
C THR A 950 -15.69 -41.62 -15.40
N ALA A 951 -16.73 -40.79 -15.48
CA ALA A 951 -18.10 -41.22 -15.66
C ALA A 951 -18.27 -42.00 -17.00
N LYS A 952 -17.68 -41.45 -18.10
CA LYS A 952 -17.75 -42.12 -19.42
C LYS A 952 -17.12 -43.52 -19.41
N LEU A 953 -15.92 -43.65 -18.84
CA LEU A 953 -15.26 -44.93 -18.74
C LEU A 953 -16.12 -45.96 -17.96
N LEU A 954 -16.72 -45.56 -16.84
CA LEU A 954 -17.59 -46.42 -16.05
C LEU A 954 -18.89 -46.80 -16.82
N ILE A 955 -19.46 -45.91 -17.62
CA ILE A 955 -20.59 -46.19 -18.50
C ILE A 955 -20.21 -47.26 -19.53
N GLU A 956 -19.03 -47.14 -20.15
CA GLU A 956 -18.50 -48.12 -21.12
C GLU A 956 -18.26 -49.49 -20.45
N GLU A 957 -17.67 -49.54 -19.26
CA GLU A 957 -17.44 -50.76 -18.46
C GLU A 957 -18.75 -51.44 -18.09
N THR A 958 -19.77 -50.69 -17.66
CA THR A 958 -21.07 -51.21 -17.22
C THR A 958 -21.99 -51.61 -18.39
N SER A 959 -21.70 -51.21 -19.62
CA SER A 959 -22.45 -51.57 -20.84
C SER A 959 -22.04 -52.90 -21.45
N LEU A 960 -20.88 -53.42 -21.07
CA LEU A 960 -20.43 -54.74 -21.56
C LEU A 960 -21.23 -55.88 -20.85
N PRO A 961 -21.75 -56.86 -21.57
CA PRO A 961 -22.40 -58.03 -20.92
C PRO A 961 -21.30 -58.78 -20.15
N VAL A 962 -21.53 -59.04 -18.85
CA VAL A 962 -20.71 -59.90 -17.96
C VAL A 962 -20.76 -61.32 -18.41
#